data_ef0b2e542674c59623743146de2a5329
#
_entry.id   ef0b2e542674c59623743146de2a5329
#
_cell.length_a   1.000
_cell.length_b   1.000
_cell.length_c   1.000
_cell.angle_alpha   90.00
_cell.angle_beta   90.00
_cell.angle_gamma   90.00
#
_symmetry.space_group_name_H-M   'P 1'
#
loop_
_entity.id
_entity.type
_entity.pdbx_description
1 polymer ?
#
loop_
_entity_poly.entity_id
_entity_poly.type
_entity_poly.pdbx_seq_one_letter_code
_entity_poly.pdbx_strand_id
1 'polypeptide(L)'
;MPSTINLDEATFVKLLKANAERFGDTRAAVRTKSHGIWQTTSWRQYYEQVKHFSLGIAALGLGKGDVAAVIGNNRATSLYAVIGTQAAGGTAVCLHHDATPTEVAELLKRFCVKYVIAEDQEQVDKILDVRSELPALAGIIFCNPRGMRRYREEILHPFAELLNAGSAADKEHPGVFEQNIAAGSGDDLAMICTTSGTTGAPRGVMLTYRNMLGMAQSLDQVDAKRPTDEFVSYLPLAWFGEQLTALASALTVGFTVNFPEKPETSLADLREIGPQIIFFPPRVWAELASSVQVRIMETTPFKRFMFRTFMPMWEKVAELRLAGKPVPLTARILRGIAHVCLFRALRDRLGLSRVRSAMTGGSALGEDVFTFFHAIGVNLKQVYGLTEAAGIVSIHRDGDIRGATVGLPLPGIEVAIAADGEILLKGSGICTGYYNDGEGTSAAQKDGWLHTGDAGCLDKRGHLVVIDRLRDVLTLADGSVLAPQSVEGKLKFSPYIKEAVVIGSGNPFLTALVCMDGRVVGKWAGDNKIAFTTYSDLAAKPEVADFIAAELAKANRELPEASRIKRLALLYKDLDADEDELTRTGKVRRAVVMERYREIIEALHADVDQLPVDVTIDLQDGKSARIVSTVHFRNLG
;
A
#
# COMPACT_ATOMS: atom_id res chain seq x y z
N MET A 1 11.70 14.53 24.73
CA MET A 1 11.61 13.12 24.34
C MET A 1 10.16 12.71 24.58
N PRO A 2 9.49 12.00 23.68
CA PRO A 2 8.20 11.39 24.06
C PRO A 2 8.47 10.45 25.23
N SER A 3 7.64 10.53 26.26
CA SER A 3 7.68 9.58 27.38
C SER A 3 7.51 8.18 26.81
N THR A 4 8.34 7.23 27.24
CA THR A 4 8.21 5.83 26.86
C THR A 4 6.80 5.37 27.24
N ILE A 5 6.01 4.93 26.26
CA ILE A 5 4.64 4.44 26.49
C ILE A 5 4.75 3.13 27.27
N ASN A 6 3.98 2.98 28.33
CA ASN A 6 3.83 1.70 29.02
C ASN A 6 2.96 0.78 28.15
N LEU A 7 3.59 -0.13 27.42
CA LEU A 7 2.90 -1.03 26.49
C LEU A 7 1.97 -2.04 27.17
N ASP A 8 2.12 -2.27 28.49
CA ASP A 8 1.26 -3.20 29.22
C ASP A 8 -0.17 -2.63 29.39
N GLU A 9 -0.27 -1.32 29.47
CA GLU A 9 -1.54 -0.62 29.73
C GLU A 9 -2.04 0.20 28.52
N ALA A 10 -1.18 0.42 27.52
CA ALA A 10 -1.49 1.31 26.42
C ALA A 10 -2.53 0.73 25.47
N THR A 11 -3.55 1.54 25.16
CA THR A 11 -4.50 1.29 24.08
C THR A 11 -4.64 2.55 23.22
N PHE A 12 -5.20 2.43 22.01
CA PHE A 12 -5.37 3.61 21.15
C PHE A 12 -6.24 4.68 21.80
N VAL A 13 -7.32 4.30 22.46
CA VAL A 13 -8.20 5.27 23.11
C VAL A 13 -7.54 5.95 24.32
N LYS A 14 -6.69 5.25 25.09
CA LYS A 14 -5.93 5.86 26.19
C LYS A 14 -4.92 6.88 25.67
N LEU A 15 -4.23 6.59 24.55
CA LEU A 15 -3.34 7.55 23.89
C LEU A 15 -4.10 8.74 23.31
N LEU A 16 -5.28 8.50 22.72
CA LEU A 16 -6.15 9.56 22.23
C LEU A 16 -6.57 10.49 23.37
N LYS A 17 -6.97 9.95 24.54
CA LYS A 17 -7.29 10.71 25.74
C LYS A 17 -6.10 11.57 26.18
N ALA A 18 -4.92 10.97 26.30
CA ALA A 18 -3.69 11.69 26.68
C ALA A 18 -3.36 12.82 25.70
N ASN A 19 -3.53 12.61 24.39
CA ASN A 19 -3.35 13.65 23.38
C ASN A 19 -4.43 14.75 23.47
N ALA A 20 -5.69 14.38 23.76
CA ALA A 20 -6.77 15.35 23.98
C ALA A 20 -6.50 16.24 25.21
N GLU A 21 -5.99 15.67 26.29
CA GLU A 21 -5.56 16.40 27.49
C GLU A 21 -4.35 17.30 27.21
N ARG A 22 -3.37 16.81 26.44
CA ARG A 22 -2.13 17.50 26.11
C ARG A 22 -2.32 18.67 25.14
N PHE A 23 -3.08 18.47 24.07
CA PHE A 23 -3.19 19.40 22.96
C PHE A 23 -4.51 20.17 22.93
N GLY A 24 -5.59 19.62 23.52
CA GLY A 24 -6.90 20.24 23.59
C GLY A 24 -7.43 20.65 22.23
N ASP A 25 -7.90 21.90 22.15
CA ASP A 25 -8.38 22.52 20.91
C ASP A 25 -7.32 23.33 20.17
N THR A 26 -6.08 23.39 20.71
CA THR A 26 -5.02 24.23 20.15
C THR A 26 -4.35 23.63 18.92
N ARG A 27 -4.53 22.31 18.70
CA ARG A 27 -3.90 21.59 17.58
C ARG A 27 -4.89 20.71 16.85
N ALA A 28 -4.72 20.65 15.53
CA ALA A 28 -5.41 19.70 14.69
C ALA A 28 -4.95 18.28 14.99
N ALA A 29 -5.89 17.36 15.21
CA ALA A 29 -5.64 15.93 15.21
C ALA A 29 -5.83 15.36 13.80
N VAL A 30 -6.96 15.72 13.17
CA VAL A 30 -7.29 15.31 11.81
C VAL A 30 -7.81 16.50 11.01
N ARG A 31 -7.60 16.47 9.70
CA ARG A 31 -8.28 17.36 8.76
C ARG A 31 -8.92 16.54 7.64
N THR A 32 -10.10 16.92 7.25
CA THR A 32 -10.82 16.31 6.12
C THR A 32 -11.13 17.38 5.10
N LYS A 33 -10.79 17.15 3.83
CA LYS A 33 -11.15 18.07 2.76
C LYS A 33 -12.58 17.75 2.28
N SER A 34 -13.40 18.78 2.17
CA SER A 34 -14.78 18.68 1.66
C SER A 34 -15.12 19.96 0.91
N HIS A 35 -15.66 19.83 -0.31
CA HIS A 35 -15.95 20.95 -1.22
C HIS A 35 -14.77 21.92 -1.39
N GLY A 36 -13.55 21.36 -1.49
CA GLY A 36 -12.31 22.12 -1.64
C GLY A 36 -11.79 22.78 -0.37
N ILE A 37 -12.44 22.63 0.78
CA ILE A 37 -12.10 23.28 2.05
C ILE A 37 -11.65 22.26 3.09
N TRP A 38 -10.49 22.50 3.71
CA TRP A 38 -9.98 21.70 4.82
C TRP A 38 -10.73 22.01 6.12
N GLN A 39 -11.45 21.04 6.63
CA GLN A 39 -12.13 21.09 7.91
C GLN A 39 -11.24 20.47 8.97
N THR A 40 -11.03 21.18 10.07
CA THR A 40 -10.13 20.76 11.14
C THR A 40 -10.91 20.21 12.31
N THR A 41 -10.50 19.05 12.82
CA THR A 41 -10.94 18.48 14.09
C THR A 41 -9.79 18.50 15.07
N SER A 42 -9.97 19.11 16.24
CA SER A 42 -8.97 19.16 17.30
C SER A 42 -8.82 17.79 18.00
N TRP A 43 -7.78 17.63 18.81
CA TRP A 43 -7.59 16.42 19.60
C TRP A 43 -8.73 16.19 20.61
N ARG A 44 -9.26 17.27 21.20
CA ARG A 44 -10.42 17.20 22.08
C ARG A 44 -11.67 16.74 21.33
N GLN A 45 -11.95 17.38 20.20
CA GLN A 45 -13.09 16.99 19.35
C GLN A 45 -12.97 15.56 18.85
N TYR A 46 -11.76 15.10 18.49
CA TYR A 46 -11.53 13.71 18.10
C TYR A 46 -11.89 12.74 19.23
N TYR A 47 -11.43 13.02 20.44
CA TYR A 47 -11.77 12.21 21.63
C TYR A 47 -13.28 12.16 21.87
N GLU A 48 -13.99 13.29 21.78
CA GLU A 48 -15.44 13.35 21.94
C GLU A 48 -16.19 12.55 20.87
N GLN A 49 -15.76 12.62 19.59
CA GLN A 49 -16.35 11.81 18.53
C GLN A 49 -16.19 10.31 18.80
N VAL A 50 -15.01 9.88 19.21
CA VAL A 50 -14.74 8.48 19.58
C VAL A 50 -15.57 8.06 20.80
N LYS A 51 -15.66 8.89 21.81
CA LYS A 51 -16.48 8.65 23.01
C LYS A 51 -17.94 8.43 22.64
N HIS A 52 -18.52 9.36 21.90
CA HIS A 52 -19.93 9.27 21.49
C HIS A 52 -20.20 8.07 20.58
N PHE A 53 -19.29 7.78 19.64
CA PHE A 53 -19.41 6.59 18.79
C PHE A 53 -19.36 5.30 19.65
N SER A 54 -18.42 5.21 20.56
CA SER A 54 -18.26 4.05 21.44
C SER A 54 -19.50 3.76 22.28
N LEU A 55 -20.06 4.79 22.95
CA LEU A 55 -21.27 4.66 23.75
C LEU A 55 -22.49 4.34 22.87
N GLY A 56 -22.58 4.93 21.67
CA GLY A 56 -23.67 4.68 20.74
C GLY A 56 -23.67 3.24 20.21
N ILE A 57 -22.52 2.72 19.80
CA ILE A 57 -22.44 1.34 19.27
C ILE A 57 -22.59 0.29 20.40
N ALA A 58 -22.14 0.62 21.60
CA ALA A 58 -22.40 -0.21 22.78
C ALA A 58 -23.90 -0.28 23.11
N ALA A 59 -24.63 0.82 22.96
CA ALA A 59 -26.10 0.85 23.12
C ALA A 59 -26.83 0.00 22.06
N LEU A 60 -26.26 -0.18 20.86
CA LEU A 60 -26.76 -1.14 19.86
C LEU A 60 -26.40 -2.60 20.21
N GLY A 61 -25.58 -2.83 21.24
CA GLY A 61 -25.24 -4.16 21.73
C GLY A 61 -23.88 -4.70 21.27
N LEU A 62 -22.98 -3.84 20.77
CA LEU A 62 -21.57 -4.25 20.58
C LEU A 62 -20.87 -4.33 21.94
N GLY A 63 -20.10 -5.39 22.15
CA GLY A 63 -19.37 -5.61 23.39
C GLY A 63 -18.09 -6.42 23.21
N LYS A 64 -17.54 -6.88 24.33
CA LYS A 64 -16.28 -7.63 24.35
C LYS A 64 -16.38 -8.92 23.53
N GLY A 65 -15.42 -9.10 22.61
CA GLY A 65 -15.36 -10.25 21.72
C GLY A 65 -16.13 -10.11 20.40
N ASP A 66 -16.96 -9.06 20.27
CA ASP A 66 -17.63 -8.77 19.00
C ASP A 66 -16.65 -8.14 18.00
N VAL A 67 -16.92 -8.35 16.72
CA VAL A 67 -16.12 -7.77 15.61
C VAL A 67 -16.97 -6.76 14.86
N ALA A 68 -16.41 -5.57 14.58
CA ALA A 68 -16.99 -4.59 13.67
C ALA A 68 -16.06 -4.33 12.48
N ALA A 69 -16.64 -4.33 11.29
CA ALA A 69 -15.91 -4.02 10.05
C ALA A 69 -16.08 -2.56 9.66
N VAL A 70 -15.03 -1.95 9.14
CA VAL A 70 -15.05 -0.61 8.53
C VAL A 70 -14.74 -0.75 7.05
N ILE A 71 -15.63 -0.27 6.18
CA ILE A 71 -15.49 -0.35 4.73
C ILE A 71 -15.75 1.01 4.08
N GLY A 72 -14.83 1.45 3.26
CA GLY A 72 -14.90 2.75 2.57
C GLY A 72 -13.53 3.33 2.29
N ASN A 73 -13.51 4.51 1.68
CA ASN A 73 -12.29 5.31 1.54
C ASN A 73 -11.83 5.84 2.90
N ASN A 74 -10.59 6.28 2.97
CA ASN A 74 -10.08 6.86 4.20
C ASN A 74 -10.79 8.16 4.56
N ARG A 75 -11.41 8.17 5.74
CA ARG A 75 -12.09 9.32 6.33
C ARG A 75 -11.79 9.41 7.81
N ALA A 76 -11.91 10.59 8.38
CA ALA A 76 -11.81 10.75 9.82
C ALA A 76 -12.83 9.87 10.58
N THR A 77 -14.04 9.72 10.03
CA THR A 77 -15.10 8.84 10.58
C THR A 77 -14.67 7.38 10.69
N SER A 78 -13.81 6.91 9.76
CA SER A 78 -13.26 5.54 9.83
C SER A 78 -12.36 5.36 11.04
N LEU A 79 -11.52 6.37 11.37
CA LEU A 79 -10.70 6.33 12.59
C LEU A 79 -11.57 6.42 13.87
N TYR A 80 -12.63 7.25 13.86
CA TYR A 80 -13.56 7.33 14.99
C TYR A 80 -14.24 5.99 15.23
N ALA A 81 -14.66 5.31 14.16
CA ALA A 81 -15.30 4.01 14.22
C ALA A 81 -14.35 2.92 14.71
N VAL A 82 -13.10 2.87 14.21
CA VAL A 82 -12.09 1.89 14.65
C VAL A 82 -11.82 2.04 16.15
N ILE A 83 -11.44 3.24 16.61
CA ILE A 83 -11.09 3.45 18.02
C ILE A 83 -12.33 3.34 18.90
N GLY A 84 -13.49 3.82 18.43
CA GLY A 84 -14.74 3.74 19.19
C GLY A 84 -15.26 2.30 19.36
N THR A 85 -15.12 1.45 18.33
CA THR A 85 -15.38 0.00 18.44
C THR A 85 -14.50 -0.64 19.51
N GLN A 86 -13.21 -0.32 19.50
CA GLN A 86 -12.24 -0.82 20.47
C GLN A 86 -12.54 -0.32 21.90
N ALA A 87 -12.93 0.95 22.03
CA ALA A 87 -13.31 1.53 23.30
C ALA A 87 -14.61 0.93 23.90
N ALA A 88 -15.48 0.38 23.05
CA ALA A 88 -16.65 -0.41 23.46
C ALA A 88 -16.30 -1.89 23.79
N GLY A 89 -15.02 -2.27 23.69
CA GLY A 89 -14.54 -3.63 23.95
C GLY A 89 -14.54 -4.56 22.72
N GLY A 90 -14.97 -4.09 21.55
CA GLY A 90 -14.95 -4.85 20.31
C GLY A 90 -13.60 -4.83 19.61
N THR A 91 -13.48 -5.66 18.58
CA THR A 91 -12.32 -5.71 17.68
C THR A 91 -12.67 -5.12 16.31
N ALA A 92 -11.82 -4.26 15.78
CA ALA A 92 -12.03 -3.67 14.46
C ALA A 92 -11.36 -4.50 13.36
N VAL A 93 -11.99 -4.57 12.19
CA VAL A 93 -11.41 -5.04 10.93
C VAL A 93 -11.67 -4.01 9.82
N CYS A 94 -10.64 -3.64 9.07
CA CYS A 94 -10.80 -2.73 7.94
C CYS A 94 -10.79 -3.51 6.63
N LEU A 95 -11.79 -3.26 5.79
CA LEU A 95 -11.97 -3.91 4.49
C LEU A 95 -11.69 -2.93 3.36
N HIS A 96 -11.23 -3.45 2.23
CA HIS A 96 -11.01 -2.67 1.03
C HIS A 96 -12.34 -2.19 0.44
N HIS A 97 -12.44 -0.89 0.10
CA HIS A 97 -13.67 -0.28 -0.45
C HIS A 97 -14.02 -0.81 -1.84
N ASP A 98 -13.02 -1.26 -2.59
CA ASP A 98 -13.13 -1.84 -3.94
C ASP A 98 -13.35 -3.37 -3.94
N ALA A 99 -13.50 -3.99 -2.75
CA ALA A 99 -13.84 -5.40 -2.65
C ALA A 99 -15.22 -5.68 -3.27
N THR A 100 -15.34 -6.81 -3.98
CA THR A 100 -16.60 -7.26 -4.55
C THR A 100 -17.59 -7.70 -3.46
N PRO A 101 -18.91 -7.74 -3.74
CA PRO A 101 -19.90 -8.24 -2.76
C PRO A 101 -19.57 -9.64 -2.24
N THR A 102 -19.08 -10.52 -3.10
CA THR A 102 -18.67 -11.90 -2.74
C THR A 102 -17.49 -11.90 -1.77
N GLU A 103 -16.44 -11.12 -2.05
CA GLU A 103 -15.29 -11.00 -1.13
C GLU A 103 -15.71 -10.40 0.22
N VAL A 104 -16.58 -9.37 0.20
CA VAL A 104 -17.13 -8.77 1.42
C VAL A 104 -17.88 -9.83 2.23
N ALA A 105 -18.77 -10.61 1.58
CA ALA A 105 -19.51 -11.68 2.26
C ALA A 105 -18.59 -12.71 2.91
N GLU A 106 -17.55 -13.16 2.20
CA GLU A 106 -16.57 -14.11 2.73
C GLU A 106 -15.85 -13.57 3.97
N LEU A 107 -15.39 -12.32 3.93
CA LEU A 107 -14.67 -11.69 5.04
C LEU A 107 -15.58 -11.46 6.25
N LEU A 108 -16.81 -10.96 6.02
CA LEU A 108 -17.78 -10.74 7.10
C LEU A 108 -18.18 -12.04 7.78
N LYS A 109 -18.37 -13.14 7.03
CA LYS A 109 -18.62 -14.49 7.59
C LYS A 109 -17.41 -14.99 8.37
N ARG A 110 -16.22 -14.95 7.77
CA ARG A 110 -14.98 -15.48 8.35
C ARG A 110 -14.66 -14.85 9.70
N PHE A 111 -14.89 -13.54 9.82
CA PHE A 111 -14.61 -12.80 11.05
C PHE A 111 -15.82 -12.67 11.97
N CYS A 112 -16.94 -13.32 11.64
CA CYS A 112 -18.19 -13.27 12.44
C CYS A 112 -18.59 -11.82 12.74
N VAL A 113 -18.52 -10.93 11.72
CA VAL A 113 -18.77 -9.50 11.88
C VAL A 113 -20.21 -9.23 12.32
N LYS A 114 -20.36 -8.50 13.43
CA LYS A 114 -21.66 -8.15 14.01
C LYS A 114 -22.17 -6.80 13.51
N TYR A 115 -21.29 -5.84 13.32
CA TYR A 115 -21.63 -4.51 12.79
C TYR A 115 -20.69 -4.13 11.64
N VAL A 116 -21.25 -3.44 10.64
CA VAL A 116 -20.44 -2.84 9.57
C VAL A 116 -20.62 -1.34 9.57
N ILE A 117 -19.51 -0.61 9.56
CA ILE A 117 -19.47 0.83 9.36
C ILE A 117 -19.12 1.09 7.90
N ALA A 118 -20.12 1.50 7.11
CA ALA A 118 -20.03 1.74 5.68
C ALA A 118 -19.88 3.24 5.39
N GLU A 119 -18.97 3.62 4.49
CA GLU A 119 -18.77 5.03 4.15
C GLU A 119 -20.02 5.64 3.53
N ASP A 120 -20.60 4.99 2.53
CA ASP A 120 -21.65 5.54 1.67
C ASP A 120 -22.63 4.48 1.15
N GLN A 121 -23.51 4.92 0.25
CA GLN A 121 -24.53 4.09 -0.39
C GLN A 121 -23.93 2.88 -1.09
N GLU A 122 -22.83 3.04 -1.84
CA GLU A 122 -22.21 1.95 -2.59
C GLU A 122 -21.81 0.79 -1.67
N GLN A 123 -21.19 1.13 -0.52
CA GLN A 123 -20.77 0.11 0.44
C GLN A 123 -21.97 -0.52 1.15
N VAL A 124 -23.03 0.24 1.41
CA VAL A 124 -24.28 -0.28 1.98
C VAL A 124 -24.94 -1.28 1.01
N ASP A 125 -25.04 -0.92 -0.27
CA ASP A 125 -25.64 -1.79 -1.29
C ASP A 125 -24.90 -3.12 -1.40
N LYS A 126 -23.55 -3.09 -1.45
CA LYS A 126 -22.72 -4.32 -1.46
C LYS A 126 -23.05 -5.28 -0.29
N ILE A 127 -23.31 -4.72 0.90
CA ILE A 127 -23.62 -5.53 2.08
C ILE A 127 -25.05 -6.03 2.05
N LEU A 128 -25.99 -5.20 1.60
CA LEU A 128 -27.40 -5.58 1.49
C LEU A 128 -27.61 -6.69 0.44
N ASP A 129 -26.89 -6.66 -0.67
CA ASP A 129 -26.94 -7.68 -1.72
C ASP A 129 -26.58 -9.08 -1.20
N VAL A 130 -25.69 -9.16 -0.23
CA VAL A 130 -25.23 -10.44 0.36
C VAL A 130 -25.77 -10.69 1.77
N ARG A 131 -26.71 -9.86 2.25
CA ARG A 131 -27.20 -9.91 3.62
C ARG A 131 -27.77 -11.25 4.05
N SER A 132 -28.47 -11.92 3.16
CA SER A 132 -29.06 -13.25 3.43
C SER A 132 -28.03 -14.31 3.82
N GLU A 133 -26.77 -14.07 3.49
CA GLU A 133 -25.64 -14.94 3.79
C GLU A 133 -24.94 -14.57 5.12
N LEU A 134 -25.34 -13.49 5.80
CA LEU A 134 -24.68 -12.90 6.95
C LEU A 134 -25.55 -12.97 8.22
N PRO A 135 -25.78 -14.16 8.79
CA PRO A 135 -26.69 -14.32 9.94
C PRO A 135 -26.20 -13.62 11.22
N ALA A 136 -24.89 -13.38 11.35
CA ALA A 136 -24.31 -12.68 12.49
C ALA A 136 -24.45 -11.15 12.44
N LEU A 137 -24.77 -10.59 11.26
CA LEU A 137 -24.83 -9.14 11.04
C LEU A 137 -26.05 -8.53 11.73
N ALA A 138 -25.83 -7.75 12.78
CA ALA A 138 -26.86 -7.08 13.56
C ALA A 138 -27.16 -5.65 13.08
N GLY A 139 -26.18 -4.93 12.50
CA GLY A 139 -26.39 -3.55 12.05
C GLY A 139 -25.37 -3.06 11.03
N ILE A 140 -25.79 -2.07 10.23
CA ILE A 140 -24.96 -1.33 9.27
C ILE A 140 -25.03 0.14 9.63
N ILE A 141 -23.90 0.74 10.02
CA ILE A 141 -23.79 2.15 10.32
C ILE A 141 -23.26 2.88 9.08
N PHE A 142 -24.06 3.74 8.46
CA PHE A 142 -23.62 4.47 7.27
C PHE A 142 -23.20 5.90 7.62
N CYS A 143 -22.03 6.32 7.11
CA CYS A 143 -21.41 7.61 7.43
C CYS A 143 -21.99 8.75 6.56
N ASN A 144 -22.19 8.50 5.27
CA ASN A 144 -22.69 9.50 4.32
C ASN A 144 -24.18 9.23 4.01
N PRO A 145 -25.10 10.15 4.40
CA PRO A 145 -26.53 9.98 4.17
C PRO A 145 -26.96 10.24 2.72
N ARG A 146 -26.03 10.61 1.84
CA ARG A 146 -26.32 10.89 0.43
C ARG A 146 -26.76 9.60 -0.26
N GLY A 147 -27.90 9.64 -0.94
CA GLY A 147 -28.49 8.47 -1.59
C GLY A 147 -29.39 7.63 -0.69
N MET A 148 -29.24 7.69 0.65
CA MET A 148 -29.90 6.81 1.62
C MET A 148 -31.39 7.11 1.90
N ARG A 149 -31.99 8.15 1.31
CA ARG A 149 -33.37 8.60 1.65
C ARG A 149 -34.48 7.58 1.39
N ARG A 150 -34.24 6.63 0.48
CA ARG A 150 -35.24 5.62 0.08
C ARG A 150 -35.14 4.30 0.84
N TYR A 151 -34.04 4.08 1.55
CA TYR A 151 -33.82 2.88 2.33
C TYR A 151 -34.73 2.85 3.56
N ARG A 152 -35.27 1.67 3.91
CA ARG A 152 -36.21 1.45 5.01
C ARG A 152 -35.83 0.26 5.88
N GLU A 153 -34.70 -0.34 5.65
CA GLU A 153 -34.18 -1.49 6.37
C GLU A 153 -33.85 -1.11 7.80
N GLU A 154 -34.46 -1.77 8.78
CA GLU A 154 -34.27 -1.52 10.21
C GLU A 154 -32.81 -1.72 10.69
N ILE A 155 -32.02 -2.47 9.92
CA ILE A 155 -30.60 -2.72 10.21
C ILE A 155 -29.72 -1.49 9.93
N LEU A 156 -30.22 -0.47 9.25
CA LEU A 156 -29.46 0.72 8.83
C LEU A 156 -29.52 1.81 9.89
N HIS A 157 -28.37 2.24 10.38
CA HIS A 157 -28.23 3.27 11.38
C HIS A 157 -27.40 4.44 10.86
N PRO A 158 -27.92 5.68 10.80
CA PRO A 158 -27.13 6.86 10.45
C PRO A 158 -26.02 7.10 11.49
N PHE A 159 -24.80 7.32 11.04
CA PHE A 159 -23.64 7.61 11.91
C PHE A 159 -23.91 8.80 12.85
N ALA A 160 -24.55 9.86 12.34
CA ALA A 160 -24.90 11.04 13.15
C ALA A 160 -25.89 10.71 14.28
N GLU A 161 -26.88 9.85 14.03
CA GLU A 161 -27.83 9.41 15.06
C GLU A 161 -27.16 8.55 16.13
N LEU A 162 -26.21 7.69 15.71
CA LEU A 162 -25.41 6.91 16.65
C LEU A 162 -24.59 7.81 17.58
N LEU A 163 -23.96 8.86 17.04
CA LEU A 163 -23.24 9.84 17.87
C LEU A 163 -24.17 10.57 18.84
N ASN A 164 -25.37 10.94 18.41
CA ASN A 164 -26.37 11.60 19.25
C ASN A 164 -26.82 10.67 20.40
N ALA A 165 -27.08 9.39 20.09
CA ALA A 165 -27.42 8.40 21.10
C ALA A 165 -26.28 8.21 22.12
N GLY A 166 -25.02 8.15 21.64
CA GLY A 166 -23.87 8.07 22.54
C GLY A 166 -23.66 9.30 23.40
N SER A 167 -23.91 10.51 22.84
CA SER A 167 -23.90 11.75 23.64
C SER A 167 -24.99 11.79 24.70
N ALA A 168 -26.17 11.24 24.41
CA ALA A 168 -27.25 11.11 25.41
C ALA A 168 -26.85 10.12 26.49
N ALA A 169 -26.31 8.96 26.14
CA ALA A 169 -25.85 7.95 27.08
C ALA A 169 -24.72 8.47 27.99
N ASP A 170 -23.80 9.30 27.48
CA ASP A 170 -22.75 9.92 28.30
C ASP A 170 -23.31 10.88 29.36
N LYS A 171 -24.38 11.61 29.02
CA LYS A 171 -25.05 12.51 29.98
C LYS A 171 -25.87 11.75 31.03
N GLU A 172 -26.46 10.62 30.64
CA GLU A 172 -27.27 9.78 31.54
C GLU A 172 -26.38 8.98 32.48
N HIS A 173 -25.25 8.51 32.01
CA HIS A 173 -24.31 7.66 32.76
C HIS A 173 -22.87 8.21 32.71
N PRO A 174 -22.59 9.36 33.34
CA PRO A 174 -21.26 9.98 33.33
C PRO A 174 -20.20 9.04 33.91
N GLY A 175 -19.07 8.94 33.22
CA GLY A 175 -17.91 8.15 33.65
C GLY A 175 -17.90 6.68 33.22
N VAL A 176 -18.96 6.15 32.60
CA VAL A 176 -19.00 4.77 32.09
C VAL A 176 -17.95 4.58 30.99
N PHE A 177 -17.79 5.56 30.08
CA PHE A 177 -16.77 5.49 29.04
C PHE A 177 -15.35 5.43 29.63
N GLU A 178 -15.05 6.27 30.61
CA GLU A 178 -13.76 6.32 31.31
C GLU A 178 -13.45 5.01 32.04
N GLN A 179 -14.46 4.38 32.65
CA GLN A 179 -14.33 3.06 33.27
C GLN A 179 -14.02 1.97 32.23
N ASN A 180 -14.73 1.97 31.09
CA ASN A 180 -14.54 1.01 30.02
C ASN A 180 -13.13 1.09 29.45
N ILE A 181 -12.64 2.30 29.12
CA ILE A 181 -11.29 2.46 28.59
C ILE A 181 -10.19 2.15 29.61
N ALA A 182 -10.44 2.38 30.90
CA ALA A 182 -9.49 2.04 31.97
C ALA A 182 -9.20 0.54 32.05
N ALA A 183 -10.18 -0.31 31.76
CA ALA A 183 -10.08 -1.76 31.80
C ALA A 183 -9.24 -2.36 30.64
N GLY A 184 -8.99 -1.61 29.57
CA GLY A 184 -8.23 -2.09 28.41
C GLY A 184 -6.76 -2.32 28.74
N SER A 185 -6.17 -3.33 28.12
CA SER A 185 -4.77 -3.76 28.27
C SER A 185 -4.04 -3.74 26.93
N GLY A 186 -2.71 -3.61 26.98
CA GLY A 186 -1.85 -3.72 25.79
C GLY A 186 -1.93 -5.08 25.11
N ASP A 187 -2.31 -6.13 25.82
CA ASP A 187 -2.45 -7.49 25.29
C ASP A 187 -3.84 -7.77 24.70
N ASP A 188 -4.80 -6.85 24.86
CA ASP A 188 -6.09 -6.99 24.20
C ASP A 188 -5.93 -6.92 22.67
N LEU A 189 -6.78 -7.69 21.96
CA LEU A 189 -6.83 -7.70 20.51
C LEU A 189 -7.31 -6.33 20.00
N ALA A 190 -6.43 -5.61 19.35
CA ALA A 190 -6.73 -4.30 18.78
C ALA A 190 -7.42 -4.42 17.42
N MET A 191 -6.85 -5.21 16.52
CA MET A 191 -7.33 -5.31 15.14
C MET A 191 -7.16 -6.72 14.58
N ILE A 192 -8.07 -7.06 13.67
CA ILE A 192 -7.89 -8.15 12.71
C ILE A 192 -7.52 -7.51 11.38
N CYS A 193 -6.31 -7.81 10.89
CA CYS A 193 -5.81 -7.24 9.65
C CYS A 193 -5.82 -8.28 8.54
N THR A 194 -6.51 -7.99 7.44
CA THR A 194 -6.57 -8.91 6.30
C THR A 194 -5.24 -8.97 5.57
N THR A 195 -4.73 -10.17 5.30
CA THR A 195 -3.61 -10.35 4.38
C THR A 195 -4.13 -10.63 2.99
N SER A 196 -3.52 -10.05 1.99
CA SER A 196 -3.74 -10.41 0.60
C SER A 196 -3.07 -11.76 0.33
N GLY A 197 -3.67 -12.85 0.83
CA GLY A 197 -3.13 -14.20 0.64
C GLY A 197 -2.85 -14.45 -0.84
N THR A 198 -1.59 -14.65 -1.18
CA THR A 198 -1.17 -14.99 -2.54
C THR A 198 -1.50 -16.45 -2.89
N THR A 199 -2.05 -17.21 -1.94
CA THR A 199 -2.32 -18.66 -2.06
C THR A 199 -3.76 -19.07 -1.81
N GLY A 200 -4.69 -18.13 -1.62
CA GLY A 200 -6.07 -18.49 -1.28
C GLY A 200 -6.85 -17.36 -0.65
N ALA A 201 -7.92 -17.69 0.04
CA ALA A 201 -8.76 -16.73 0.74
C ALA A 201 -7.96 -15.90 1.77
N PRO A 202 -8.24 -14.59 1.90
CA PRO A 202 -7.53 -13.72 2.83
C PRO A 202 -7.58 -14.25 4.27
N ARG A 203 -6.44 -14.19 5.00
CA ARG A 203 -6.37 -14.54 6.42
C ARG A 203 -6.49 -13.30 7.28
N GLY A 204 -7.05 -13.44 8.47
CA GLY A 204 -7.13 -12.37 9.47
C GLY A 204 -5.99 -12.46 10.47
N VAL A 205 -5.01 -11.59 10.38
CA VAL A 205 -3.91 -11.49 11.34
C VAL A 205 -4.38 -10.78 12.59
N MET A 206 -4.21 -11.41 13.76
CA MET A 206 -4.59 -10.86 15.06
C MET A 206 -3.45 -10.03 15.65
N LEU A 207 -3.67 -8.72 15.78
CA LEU A 207 -2.70 -7.77 16.34
C LEU A 207 -3.23 -7.15 17.65
N THR A 208 -2.43 -7.25 18.69
CA THR A 208 -2.69 -6.58 19.97
C THR A 208 -2.25 -5.11 19.93
N TYR A 209 -2.70 -4.30 20.89
CA TYR A 209 -2.19 -2.95 21.05
C TYR A 209 -0.67 -2.94 21.28
N ARG A 210 -0.14 -3.90 22.05
CA ARG A 210 1.31 -4.07 22.27
C ARG A 210 2.06 -4.25 20.96
N ASN A 211 1.55 -5.10 20.04
CA ASN A 211 2.18 -5.30 18.75
C ASN A 211 2.24 -3.99 17.94
N MET A 212 1.11 -3.29 17.81
CA MET A 212 1.00 -2.09 16.97
C MET A 212 1.72 -0.89 17.57
N LEU A 213 1.55 -0.63 18.87
CA LEU A 213 2.18 0.50 19.54
C LEU A 213 3.68 0.29 19.76
N GLY A 214 4.08 -0.94 20.07
CA GLY A 214 5.50 -1.32 20.16
C GLY A 214 6.24 -1.09 18.84
N MET A 215 5.61 -1.46 17.73
CA MET A 215 6.15 -1.23 16.39
C MET A 215 6.23 0.28 16.06
N ALA A 216 5.17 1.05 16.38
CA ALA A 216 5.17 2.50 16.19
C ALA A 216 6.30 3.19 17.00
N GLN A 217 6.54 2.77 18.25
CA GLN A 217 7.64 3.27 19.07
C GLN A 217 9.01 2.89 18.49
N SER A 218 9.19 1.64 18.07
CA SER A 218 10.44 1.16 17.48
C SER A 218 10.76 1.91 16.19
N LEU A 219 9.75 2.19 15.37
CA LEU A 219 9.90 3.01 14.17
C LEU A 219 10.28 4.45 14.51
N ASP A 220 9.64 5.06 15.52
CA ASP A 220 9.92 6.45 15.94
C ASP A 220 11.34 6.62 16.52
N GLN A 221 11.91 5.59 17.15
CA GLN A 221 13.31 5.62 17.62
C GLN A 221 14.32 5.78 16.48
N VAL A 222 13.99 5.32 15.28
CA VAL A 222 14.92 5.30 14.13
C VAL A 222 14.57 6.28 13.02
N ASP A 223 13.31 6.68 12.95
CA ASP A 223 12.77 7.65 11.99
C ASP A 223 11.82 8.60 12.73
N ALA A 224 12.42 9.43 13.58
CA ALA A 224 11.72 10.26 14.55
C ALA A 224 10.75 11.25 13.90
N LYS A 225 9.50 11.19 14.32
CA LYS A 225 8.42 12.10 13.92
C LYS A 225 8.19 13.15 15.01
N ARG A 226 7.51 14.22 14.64
CA ARG A 226 7.24 15.35 15.53
C ARG A 226 5.74 15.57 15.63
N PRO A 227 5.25 16.03 16.78
CA PRO A 227 3.85 16.43 16.89
C PRO A 227 3.41 17.53 15.90
N THR A 228 4.37 18.30 15.34
CA THR A 228 4.14 19.34 14.32
C THR A 228 4.12 18.80 12.90
N ASP A 229 4.40 17.53 12.69
CA ASP A 229 4.39 16.94 11.37
C ASP A 229 2.95 16.71 10.89
N GLU A 230 2.85 16.56 9.61
CA GLU A 230 1.60 16.25 8.91
C GLU A 230 1.81 15.02 8.05
N PHE A 231 0.81 14.16 8.04
CA PHE A 231 0.70 12.99 7.19
C PHE A 231 -0.54 13.14 6.31
N VAL A 232 -0.47 12.72 5.05
CA VAL A 232 -1.63 12.62 4.18
C VAL A 232 -2.01 11.16 4.05
N SER A 233 -3.19 10.82 4.55
CA SER A 233 -3.80 9.49 4.49
C SER A 233 -4.24 9.22 3.05
N TYR A 234 -3.43 8.48 2.33
CA TYR A 234 -3.59 8.24 0.90
C TYR A 234 -4.01 6.80 0.58
N LEU A 235 -3.47 5.83 1.32
CA LEU A 235 -3.69 4.43 1.05
C LEU A 235 -4.93 3.91 1.81
N PRO A 236 -5.61 2.87 1.31
CA PRO A 236 -6.76 2.31 2.01
C PRO A 236 -6.43 1.95 3.46
N LEU A 237 -7.33 2.25 4.40
CA LEU A 237 -7.17 1.88 5.81
C LEU A 237 -7.10 0.36 6.01
N ALA A 238 -7.60 -0.43 5.06
CA ALA A 238 -7.43 -1.88 5.04
C ALA A 238 -5.96 -2.30 4.86
N TRP A 239 -5.10 -1.43 4.32
CA TRP A 239 -3.68 -1.70 4.22
C TRP A 239 -2.97 -1.39 5.55
N PHE A 240 -2.21 -2.37 6.07
CA PHE A 240 -1.60 -2.24 7.39
C PHE A 240 -0.66 -1.03 7.55
N GLY A 241 0.08 -0.67 6.50
CA GLY A 241 0.97 0.50 6.55
C GLY A 241 0.22 1.82 6.82
N GLU A 242 -1.03 1.94 6.36
CA GLU A 242 -1.90 3.07 6.68
C GLU A 242 -2.34 3.03 8.15
N GLN A 243 -2.74 1.85 8.66
CA GLN A 243 -3.10 1.68 10.08
C GLN A 243 -1.92 1.98 11.00
N LEU A 244 -0.72 1.53 10.65
CA LEU A 244 0.49 1.84 11.41
C LEU A 244 0.78 3.34 11.45
N THR A 245 0.59 4.05 10.34
CA THR A 245 0.95 5.48 10.25
C THR A 245 -0.17 6.38 10.73
N ALA A 246 -1.39 6.26 10.17
CA ALA A 246 -2.51 7.15 10.46
C ALA A 246 -3.16 6.89 11.84
N LEU A 247 -2.97 5.69 12.42
CA LEU A 247 -3.54 5.30 13.71
C LEU A 247 -2.44 5.16 14.76
N ALA A 248 -1.62 4.09 14.73
CA ALA A 248 -0.67 3.80 15.80
C ALA A 248 0.39 4.89 15.97
N SER A 249 1.08 5.29 14.89
CA SER A 249 2.12 6.33 14.97
C SER A 249 1.54 7.72 15.25
N ALA A 250 0.38 8.05 14.65
CA ALA A 250 -0.28 9.35 14.88
C ALA A 250 -0.67 9.52 16.35
N LEU A 251 -1.23 8.49 16.99
CA LEU A 251 -1.59 8.52 18.41
C LEU A 251 -0.36 8.53 19.32
N THR A 252 0.70 7.79 18.96
CA THR A 252 1.96 7.73 19.73
C THR A 252 2.67 9.08 19.76
N VAL A 253 2.73 9.79 18.63
CA VAL A 253 3.50 11.04 18.49
C VAL A 253 2.64 12.29 18.66
N GLY A 254 1.39 12.25 18.19
CA GLY A 254 0.47 13.38 18.21
C GLY A 254 0.58 14.28 16.99
N PHE A 255 0.94 13.77 15.80
CA PHE A 255 0.94 14.53 14.56
C PHE A 255 -0.44 14.56 13.88
N THR A 256 -0.61 15.48 12.91
CA THR A 256 -1.88 15.67 12.21
C THR A 256 -2.02 14.71 11.03
N VAL A 257 -3.19 14.04 10.92
CA VAL A 257 -3.57 13.21 9.77
C VAL A 257 -4.53 13.98 8.87
N ASN A 258 -4.23 14.06 7.58
CA ASN A 258 -5.02 14.80 6.60
C ASN A 258 -5.67 13.82 5.62
N PHE A 259 -7.00 13.91 5.45
CA PHE A 259 -7.78 13.08 4.54
C PHE A 259 -8.13 13.86 3.28
N PRO A 260 -7.60 13.47 2.10
CA PRO A 260 -7.95 14.06 0.80
C PRO A 260 -9.45 13.97 0.51
N GLU A 261 -9.94 14.86 -0.36
CA GLU A 261 -11.36 14.89 -0.71
C GLU A 261 -11.78 13.66 -1.51
N LYS A 262 -10.96 13.28 -2.50
CA LYS A 262 -11.20 12.14 -3.41
C LYS A 262 -9.86 11.52 -3.83
N PRO A 263 -9.86 10.24 -4.23
CA PRO A 263 -8.66 9.61 -4.78
C PRO A 263 -8.05 10.39 -5.94
N GLU A 264 -8.88 10.94 -6.85
CA GLU A 264 -8.44 11.68 -8.03
C GLU A 264 -7.78 13.03 -7.69
N THR A 265 -8.14 13.64 -6.56
CA THR A 265 -7.56 14.91 -6.11
C THR A 265 -6.40 14.73 -5.15
N SER A 266 -6.11 13.52 -4.73
CA SER A 266 -5.15 13.23 -3.65
C SER A 266 -3.75 13.81 -3.89
N LEU A 267 -3.27 13.82 -5.13
CA LEU A 267 -1.97 14.43 -5.46
C LEU A 267 -2.00 15.96 -5.37
N ALA A 268 -3.13 16.59 -5.69
CA ALA A 268 -3.31 18.04 -5.52
C ALA A 268 -3.38 18.38 -4.02
N ASP A 269 -4.12 17.59 -3.27
CA ASP A 269 -4.29 17.72 -1.82
C ASP A 269 -2.98 17.48 -1.07
N LEU A 270 -2.19 16.47 -1.50
CA LEU A 270 -0.83 16.22 -1.02
C LEU A 270 0.07 17.45 -1.20
N ARG A 271 -0.03 18.09 -2.37
CA ARG A 271 0.74 19.30 -2.67
C ARG A 271 0.32 20.49 -1.83
N GLU A 272 -0.97 20.67 -1.56
CA GLU A 272 -1.48 21.75 -0.70
C GLU A 272 -0.97 21.61 0.75
N ILE A 273 -1.01 20.41 1.30
CA ILE A 273 -0.53 20.12 2.66
C ILE A 273 1.00 20.18 2.71
N GLY A 274 1.70 19.59 1.74
CA GLY A 274 3.16 19.45 1.77
C GLY A 274 3.62 18.70 3.02
N PRO A 275 3.25 17.42 3.20
CA PRO A 275 3.47 16.70 4.44
C PRO A 275 4.96 16.45 4.73
N GLN A 276 5.27 16.22 6.01
CA GLN A 276 6.61 15.81 6.44
C GLN A 276 6.78 14.30 6.44
N ILE A 277 5.69 13.56 6.52
CA ILE A 277 5.65 12.10 6.57
C ILE A 277 4.92 11.59 5.34
N ILE A 278 5.56 10.68 4.60
CA ILE A 278 4.97 9.99 3.45
C ILE A 278 5.33 8.50 3.53
N PHE A 279 4.32 7.66 3.37
CA PHE A 279 4.50 6.22 3.19
C PHE A 279 3.71 5.78 1.98
N PHE A 280 4.41 5.50 0.88
CA PHE A 280 3.80 5.05 -0.37
C PHE A 280 4.36 3.69 -0.79
N PRO A 281 3.54 2.82 -1.38
CA PRO A 281 4.03 1.62 -2.03
C PRO A 281 4.85 1.97 -3.27
N PRO A 282 5.71 1.07 -3.75
CA PRO A 282 6.58 1.27 -4.91
C PRO A 282 5.85 1.78 -6.15
N ARG A 283 4.64 1.29 -6.39
CA ARG A 283 3.81 1.70 -7.52
C ARG A 283 3.56 3.21 -7.54
N VAL A 284 3.20 3.80 -6.40
CA VAL A 284 2.92 5.25 -6.32
C VAL A 284 4.19 6.06 -6.58
N TRP A 285 5.34 5.63 -6.05
CA TRP A 285 6.63 6.26 -6.35
C TRP A 285 6.98 6.18 -7.85
N ALA A 286 6.76 5.02 -8.47
CA ALA A 286 6.97 4.84 -9.91
C ALA A 286 6.03 5.72 -10.75
N GLU A 287 4.75 5.81 -10.40
CA GLU A 287 3.78 6.70 -11.05
C GLU A 287 4.17 8.19 -10.93
N LEU A 288 4.67 8.62 -9.76
CA LEU A 288 5.18 9.97 -9.57
C LEU A 288 6.39 10.25 -10.46
N ALA A 289 7.37 9.33 -10.52
CA ALA A 289 8.55 9.46 -11.38
C ALA A 289 8.17 9.51 -12.87
N SER A 290 7.31 8.59 -13.31
CA SER A 290 6.78 8.55 -14.68
C SER A 290 6.04 9.83 -15.05
N SER A 291 5.20 10.36 -14.13
CA SER A 291 4.47 11.61 -14.34
C SER A 291 5.40 12.81 -14.59
N VAL A 292 6.56 12.84 -13.93
CA VAL A 292 7.59 13.87 -14.17
C VAL A 292 8.16 13.72 -15.57
N GLN A 293 8.51 12.50 -15.99
CA GLN A 293 9.07 12.25 -17.32
C GLN A 293 8.10 12.68 -18.43
N VAL A 294 6.83 12.30 -18.32
CA VAL A 294 5.79 12.68 -19.29
C VAL A 294 5.61 14.19 -19.33
N ARG A 295 5.46 14.84 -18.18
CA ARG A 295 5.27 16.30 -18.12
C ARG A 295 6.47 17.09 -18.63
N ILE A 296 7.69 16.59 -18.47
CA ILE A 296 8.88 17.23 -19.01
C ILE A 296 8.88 17.22 -20.55
N MET A 297 8.34 16.18 -21.18
CA MET A 297 8.19 16.15 -22.65
C MET A 297 7.26 17.26 -23.16
N GLU A 298 6.31 17.71 -22.35
CA GLU A 298 5.33 18.76 -22.67
C GLU A 298 5.79 20.18 -22.29
N THR A 299 6.94 20.33 -21.63
CA THR A 299 7.42 21.64 -21.20
C THR A 299 8.17 22.40 -22.31
N THR A 300 8.54 23.66 -21.99
CA THR A 300 9.36 24.49 -22.87
C THR A 300 10.72 23.85 -23.18
N PRO A 301 11.30 24.11 -24.36
CA PRO A 301 12.61 23.58 -24.74
C PRO A 301 13.71 23.84 -23.71
N PHE A 302 13.69 25.00 -23.06
CA PHE A 302 14.65 25.35 -22.01
C PHE A 302 14.54 24.42 -20.78
N LYS A 303 13.31 24.16 -20.28
CA LYS A 303 13.11 23.24 -19.16
C LYS A 303 13.50 21.81 -19.50
N ARG A 304 13.21 21.36 -20.74
CA ARG A 304 13.66 20.05 -21.23
C ARG A 304 15.19 19.95 -21.28
N PHE A 305 15.84 20.99 -21.78
CA PHE A 305 17.31 21.06 -21.80
C PHE A 305 17.88 20.97 -20.39
N MET A 306 17.39 21.77 -19.46
CA MET A 306 17.82 21.75 -18.05
C MET A 306 17.64 20.35 -17.42
N PHE A 307 16.48 19.73 -17.62
CA PHE A 307 16.23 18.40 -17.08
C PHE A 307 17.19 17.35 -17.69
N ARG A 308 17.32 17.32 -19.01
CA ARG A 308 18.21 16.39 -19.71
C ARG A 308 19.69 16.56 -19.37
N THR A 309 20.10 17.76 -18.99
CA THR A 309 21.50 18.05 -18.61
C THR A 309 21.77 17.70 -17.16
N PHE A 310 20.87 18.09 -16.25
CA PHE A 310 21.13 17.95 -14.81
C PHE A 310 20.71 16.58 -14.24
N MET A 311 19.61 15.97 -14.71
CA MET A 311 19.15 14.70 -14.13
C MET A 311 20.18 13.58 -14.21
N PRO A 312 20.80 13.24 -15.38
CA PRO A 312 21.75 12.13 -15.46
C PRO A 312 22.98 12.34 -14.56
N MET A 313 23.43 13.59 -14.43
CA MET A 313 24.54 13.92 -13.54
C MET A 313 24.19 13.69 -12.07
N TRP A 314 22.95 14.02 -11.67
CA TRP A 314 22.52 13.88 -10.27
C TRP A 314 22.11 12.45 -9.93
N GLU A 315 21.58 11.70 -10.88
CA GLU A 315 21.38 10.26 -10.75
C GLU A 315 22.71 9.56 -10.47
N LYS A 316 23.76 9.89 -11.23
CA LYS A 316 25.11 9.36 -10.96
C LYS A 316 25.66 9.75 -9.58
N VAL A 317 25.37 10.96 -9.11
CA VAL A 317 25.74 11.39 -7.75
C VAL A 317 24.94 10.63 -6.70
N ALA A 318 23.66 10.37 -6.94
CA ALA A 318 22.82 9.55 -6.06
C ALA A 318 23.33 8.10 -6.00
N GLU A 319 23.64 7.49 -7.13
CA GLU A 319 24.26 6.15 -7.21
C GLU A 319 25.54 6.05 -6.38
N LEU A 320 26.45 7.03 -6.51
CA LEU A 320 27.69 7.07 -5.72
C LEU A 320 27.40 7.11 -4.20
N ARG A 321 26.38 7.89 -3.79
CA ARG A 321 25.97 7.96 -2.38
C ARG A 321 25.37 6.67 -1.88
N LEU A 322 24.46 6.10 -2.66
CA LEU A 322 23.77 4.84 -2.34
C LEU A 322 24.75 3.66 -2.30
N ALA A 323 25.83 3.74 -3.11
CA ALA A 323 26.95 2.78 -3.06
C ALA A 323 27.96 3.05 -1.94
N GLY A 324 27.76 4.12 -1.13
CA GLY A 324 28.70 4.51 -0.07
C GLY A 324 30.03 5.07 -0.58
N LYS A 325 30.09 5.52 -1.84
CA LYS A 325 31.28 6.07 -2.48
C LYS A 325 31.41 7.58 -2.26
N PRO A 326 32.63 8.13 -2.25
CA PRO A 326 32.83 9.58 -2.07
C PRO A 326 32.26 10.37 -3.25
N VAL A 327 31.56 11.47 -2.91
CA VAL A 327 30.99 12.40 -3.89
C VAL A 327 31.98 13.53 -4.17
N PRO A 328 32.28 13.84 -5.44
CA PRO A 328 33.20 14.94 -5.82
C PRO A 328 32.75 16.29 -5.23
N LEU A 329 33.73 17.11 -4.81
CA LEU A 329 33.45 18.44 -4.21
C LEU A 329 32.72 19.37 -5.18
N THR A 330 33.05 19.30 -6.48
CA THR A 330 32.39 20.04 -7.56
C THR A 330 30.88 19.73 -7.63
N ALA A 331 30.48 18.47 -7.43
CA ALA A 331 29.08 18.08 -7.39
C ALA A 331 28.35 18.71 -6.18
N ARG A 332 29.04 18.92 -5.05
CA ARG A 332 28.42 19.60 -3.89
C ARG A 332 28.09 21.06 -4.17
N ILE A 333 28.95 21.76 -4.90
CA ILE A 333 28.74 23.18 -5.29
C ILE A 333 27.60 23.27 -6.31
N LEU A 334 27.67 22.47 -7.38
CA LEU A 334 26.64 22.42 -8.43
C LEU A 334 25.26 22.02 -7.88
N ARG A 335 25.19 21.30 -6.75
CA ARG A 335 23.94 20.93 -6.10
C ARG A 335 23.09 22.14 -5.73
N GLY A 336 23.70 23.23 -5.25
CA GLY A 336 22.98 24.46 -4.93
C GLY A 336 22.26 25.02 -6.16
N ILE A 337 22.94 25.06 -7.30
CA ILE A 337 22.38 25.56 -8.57
C ILE A 337 21.25 24.65 -9.05
N ALA A 338 21.50 23.33 -9.15
CA ALA A 338 20.50 22.37 -9.59
C ALA A 338 19.26 22.35 -8.66
N HIS A 339 19.49 22.53 -7.34
CA HIS A 339 18.41 22.62 -6.37
C HIS A 339 17.50 23.83 -6.65
N VAL A 340 18.05 25.01 -6.85
CA VAL A 340 17.27 26.23 -7.11
C VAL A 340 16.59 26.19 -8.48
N CYS A 341 17.33 25.76 -9.50
CA CYS A 341 16.85 25.81 -10.89
C CYS A 341 15.87 24.69 -11.27
N LEU A 342 15.96 23.52 -10.62
CA LEU A 342 15.18 22.34 -11.03
C LEU A 342 14.53 21.61 -9.86
N PHE A 343 15.29 21.15 -8.85
CA PHE A 343 14.81 20.17 -7.89
C PHE A 343 13.79 20.73 -6.91
N ARG A 344 13.94 22.00 -6.51
CA ARG A 344 12.95 22.67 -5.65
C ARG A 344 11.57 22.69 -6.33
N ALA A 345 11.52 23.07 -7.62
CA ALA A 345 10.27 23.13 -8.37
C ALA A 345 9.66 21.74 -8.61
N LEU A 346 10.49 20.70 -8.85
CA LEU A 346 10.01 19.33 -8.97
C LEU A 346 9.41 18.84 -7.66
N ARG A 347 10.12 18.98 -6.54
CA ARG A 347 9.61 18.57 -5.23
C ARG A 347 8.34 19.31 -4.84
N ASP A 348 8.26 20.60 -5.12
CA ASP A 348 7.06 21.40 -4.86
C ASP A 348 5.85 20.86 -5.65
N ARG A 349 6.03 20.58 -6.94
CA ARG A 349 4.98 20.03 -7.78
C ARG A 349 4.52 18.63 -7.38
N LEU A 350 5.40 17.86 -6.76
CA LEU A 350 5.10 16.53 -6.24
C LEU A 350 4.58 16.54 -4.78
N GLY A 351 4.50 17.71 -4.14
CA GLY A 351 4.13 17.81 -2.71
C GLY A 351 5.23 17.35 -1.75
N LEU A 352 6.49 17.21 -2.23
CA LEU A 352 7.61 16.63 -1.50
C LEU A 352 8.58 17.67 -0.90
N SER A 353 8.25 18.96 -0.96
CA SER A 353 9.17 20.04 -0.54
C SER A 353 9.52 20.01 0.95
N ARG A 354 8.59 19.57 1.79
CA ARG A 354 8.73 19.56 3.26
C ARG A 354 8.98 18.16 3.83
N VAL A 355 9.05 17.15 2.98
CA VAL A 355 9.19 15.75 3.40
C VAL A 355 10.51 15.51 4.12
N ARG A 356 10.43 14.91 5.29
CA ARG A 356 11.56 14.47 6.13
C ARG A 356 11.63 12.96 6.25
N SER A 357 10.46 12.31 6.41
CA SER A 357 10.28 10.88 6.48
C SER A 357 9.56 10.43 5.21
N ALA A 358 10.29 9.85 4.28
CA ALA A 358 9.75 9.25 3.06
C ALA A 358 10.05 7.76 3.08
N MET A 359 9.01 6.94 3.02
CA MET A 359 9.12 5.49 3.10
C MET A 359 8.47 4.82 1.89
N THR A 360 9.03 3.67 1.50
CA THR A 360 8.45 2.76 0.51
C THR A 360 8.59 1.32 1.00
N GLY A 361 7.55 0.52 0.78
CA GLY A 361 7.54 -0.89 1.18
C GLY A 361 6.34 -1.64 0.63
N GLY A 362 6.28 -2.93 0.95
CA GLY A 362 5.23 -3.83 0.48
C GLY A 362 5.63 -4.64 -0.76
N SER A 363 6.52 -4.14 -1.60
CA SER A 363 7.22 -4.86 -2.68
C SER A 363 8.54 -4.17 -2.98
N ALA A 364 9.36 -4.73 -3.86
CA ALA A 364 10.61 -4.10 -4.28
C ALA A 364 10.34 -2.82 -5.07
N LEU A 365 11.09 -1.74 -4.78
CA LEU A 365 11.11 -0.54 -5.59
C LEU A 365 12.26 -0.65 -6.60
N GLY A 366 11.99 -0.37 -7.87
CA GLY A 366 13.01 -0.34 -8.91
C GLY A 366 14.15 0.63 -8.56
N GLU A 367 15.38 0.20 -8.79
CA GLU A 367 16.59 0.94 -8.39
C GLU A 367 16.66 2.32 -9.05
N ASP A 368 16.17 2.44 -10.28
CA ASP A 368 16.10 3.71 -11.02
C ASP A 368 15.13 4.70 -10.39
N VAL A 369 13.95 4.24 -9.96
CA VAL A 369 12.97 5.07 -9.24
C VAL A 369 13.57 5.55 -7.91
N PHE A 370 14.22 4.65 -7.19
CA PHE A 370 14.89 4.97 -5.93
C PHE A 370 15.98 6.02 -6.13
N THR A 371 16.84 5.81 -7.12
CA THR A 371 17.92 6.74 -7.52
C THR A 371 17.37 8.11 -7.96
N PHE A 372 16.28 8.12 -8.75
CA PHE A 372 15.61 9.35 -9.17
C PHE A 372 15.19 10.23 -7.99
N PHE A 373 14.51 9.67 -6.99
CA PHE A 373 14.08 10.46 -5.82
C PHE A 373 15.27 10.95 -4.97
N HIS A 374 16.30 10.14 -4.82
CA HIS A 374 17.55 10.57 -4.18
C HIS A 374 18.26 11.69 -4.97
N ALA A 375 18.23 11.64 -6.30
CA ALA A 375 18.80 12.67 -7.17
C ALA A 375 18.10 14.02 -6.97
N ILE A 376 16.78 14.05 -6.90
CA ILE A 376 16.03 15.30 -6.64
C ILE A 376 16.04 15.71 -5.16
N GLY A 377 16.67 14.93 -4.27
CA GLY A 377 16.92 15.26 -2.87
C GLY A 377 15.82 14.84 -1.90
N VAL A 378 15.02 13.85 -2.25
CA VAL A 378 14.11 13.17 -1.31
C VAL A 378 14.88 12.06 -0.59
N ASN A 379 14.82 12.06 0.75
CA ASN A 379 15.45 11.04 1.58
C ASN A 379 14.55 9.79 1.67
N LEU A 380 14.38 9.11 0.53
CA LEU A 380 13.53 7.94 0.42
C LEU A 380 14.20 6.72 1.08
N LYS A 381 13.48 6.06 1.97
CA LYS A 381 13.91 4.86 2.70
C LYS A 381 13.10 3.66 2.26
N GLN A 382 13.77 2.57 1.93
CA GLN A 382 13.08 1.29 1.77
C GLN A 382 12.80 0.69 3.14
N VAL A 383 11.64 0.06 3.28
CA VAL A 383 11.25 -0.72 4.44
C VAL A 383 10.84 -2.12 4.01
N TYR A 384 11.10 -3.09 4.87
CA TYR A 384 10.56 -4.43 4.74
C TYR A 384 9.67 -4.73 5.92
N GLY A 385 8.59 -5.45 5.65
CA GLY A 385 7.70 -5.91 6.68
C GLY A 385 6.47 -6.62 6.13
N LEU A 386 5.72 -7.18 7.04
CA LEU A 386 4.51 -7.94 6.76
C LEU A 386 3.48 -7.72 7.88
N THR A 387 2.23 -7.97 7.60
CA THR A 387 1.13 -7.76 8.56
C THR A 387 1.33 -8.59 9.82
N GLU A 388 1.83 -9.82 9.68
CA GLU A 388 2.11 -10.76 10.76
C GLU A 388 3.20 -10.27 11.74
N ALA A 389 3.98 -9.28 11.33
CA ALA A 389 5.00 -8.64 12.18
C ALA A 389 4.66 -7.17 12.51
N ALA A 390 3.37 -6.83 12.56
CA ALA A 390 2.85 -5.49 12.80
C ALA A 390 3.49 -4.41 11.88
N GLY A 391 3.78 -4.77 10.65
CA GLY A 391 4.15 -3.87 9.56
C GLY A 391 5.62 -3.79 9.25
N ILE A 392 6.38 -2.88 9.86
CA ILE A 392 7.77 -2.60 9.46
C ILE A 392 8.74 -3.35 10.36
N VAL A 393 9.55 -4.22 9.77
CA VAL A 393 10.58 -5.03 10.46
C VAL A 393 11.96 -4.39 10.34
N SER A 394 12.26 -3.85 9.15
CA SER A 394 13.54 -3.17 8.88
C SER A 394 13.33 -1.90 8.06
N ILE A 395 14.26 -0.96 8.22
CA ILE A 395 14.25 0.33 7.53
C ILE A 395 15.67 0.88 7.41
N HIS A 396 15.95 1.62 6.35
CA HIS A 396 17.18 2.39 6.22
C HIS A 396 17.33 3.43 7.33
N ARG A 397 18.57 3.62 7.80
CA ARG A 397 18.92 4.71 8.73
C ARG A 397 19.37 5.94 7.95
N ASP A 398 19.18 7.13 8.55
CA ASP A 398 19.73 8.36 7.98
C ASP A 398 21.25 8.27 7.86
N GLY A 399 21.76 8.55 6.67
CA GLY A 399 23.18 8.44 6.38
C GLY A 399 23.69 7.04 6.01
N ASP A 400 22.86 6.00 6.14
CA ASP A 400 23.18 4.61 5.73
C ASP A 400 22.04 4.00 4.90
N ILE A 401 21.82 4.62 3.73
CA ILE A 401 20.81 4.19 2.74
C ILE A 401 21.51 3.48 1.59
N ARG A 402 21.05 2.28 1.22
CA ARG A 402 21.65 1.42 0.18
C ARG A 402 20.57 0.89 -0.74
N GLY A 403 20.71 1.09 -2.05
CA GLY A 403 19.70 0.74 -3.03
C GLY A 403 19.28 -0.74 -3.02
N ALA A 404 20.23 -1.64 -2.81
CA ALA A 404 19.99 -3.09 -2.84
C ALA A 404 19.47 -3.70 -1.53
N THR A 405 19.24 -2.91 -0.47
CA THR A 405 18.83 -3.41 0.85
C THR A 405 17.54 -2.75 1.33
N VAL A 406 16.95 -3.29 2.38
CA VAL A 406 15.82 -2.71 3.09
C VAL A 406 16.21 -2.20 4.49
N GLY A 407 17.50 -1.98 4.71
CA GLY A 407 18.06 -1.40 5.93
C GLY A 407 18.26 -2.41 7.05
N LEU A 408 18.38 -1.89 8.27
CA LEU A 408 18.64 -2.65 9.49
C LEU A 408 17.33 -3.00 10.20
N PRO A 409 17.27 -4.10 10.92
CA PRO A 409 16.13 -4.45 11.78
C PRO A 409 15.78 -3.32 12.74
N LEU A 410 14.49 -3.17 13.04
CA LEU A 410 14.02 -2.24 14.06
C LEU A 410 14.40 -2.72 15.46
N PRO A 411 14.57 -1.82 16.44
CA PRO A 411 14.79 -2.20 17.84
C PRO A 411 13.71 -3.15 18.33
N GLY A 412 14.10 -4.24 18.98
CA GLY A 412 13.18 -5.27 19.49
C GLY A 412 12.72 -6.32 18.47
N ILE A 413 13.26 -6.28 17.25
CA ILE A 413 13.05 -7.32 16.23
C ILE A 413 14.36 -8.06 15.97
N GLU A 414 14.33 -9.38 16.08
CA GLU A 414 15.41 -10.27 15.69
C GLU A 414 15.11 -10.84 14.29
N VAL A 415 16.14 -10.89 13.45
CA VAL A 415 16.08 -11.46 12.09
C VAL A 415 17.10 -12.57 11.98
N ALA A 416 16.67 -13.74 11.53
CA ALA A 416 17.55 -14.85 11.18
C ALA A 416 17.25 -15.31 9.74
N ILE A 417 18.22 -16.01 9.14
CA ILE A 417 18.06 -16.61 7.81
C ILE A 417 18.17 -18.12 7.99
N ALA A 418 17.13 -18.84 7.58
CA ALA A 418 17.09 -20.30 7.62
C ALA A 418 18.03 -20.93 6.56
N ALA A 419 18.24 -22.23 6.64
CA ALA A 419 19.15 -22.94 5.74
C ALA A 419 18.71 -22.93 4.27
N ASP A 420 17.42 -22.80 4.02
CA ASP A 420 16.81 -22.66 2.69
C ASP A 420 16.74 -21.22 2.20
N GLY A 421 17.26 -20.25 2.97
CA GLY A 421 17.27 -18.83 2.67
C GLY A 421 16.02 -18.08 3.13
N GLU A 422 15.09 -18.74 3.87
CA GLU A 422 13.91 -18.06 4.40
C GLU A 422 14.27 -17.02 5.48
N ILE A 423 13.63 -15.86 5.44
CA ILE A 423 13.72 -14.84 6.49
C ILE A 423 12.83 -15.27 7.66
N LEU A 424 13.43 -15.40 8.84
CA LEU A 424 12.74 -15.69 10.09
C LEU A 424 12.73 -14.47 11.00
N LEU A 425 11.59 -14.22 11.67
CA LEU A 425 11.40 -13.04 12.52
C LEU A 425 11.01 -13.45 13.95
N LYS A 426 11.52 -12.69 14.93
CA LYS A 426 11.12 -12.81 16.33
C LYS A 426 11.10 -11.43 16.98
N GLY A 427 10.15 -11.19 17.89
CA GLY A 427 10.05 -9.93 18.63
C GLY A 427 8.63 -9.57 19.04
N SER A 428 8.49 -8.42 19.72
CA SER A 428 7.22 -7.96 20.25
C SER A 428 6.18 -7.53 19.20
N GLY A 429 6.63 -7.30 17.96
CA GLY A 429 5.75 -6.98 16.83
C GLY A 429 5.05 -8.19 16.21
N ILE A 430 5.47 -9.43 16.55
CA ILE A 430 4.88 -10.64 15.97
C ILE A 430 3.45 -10.82 16.45
N CYS A 431 2.53 -11.08 15.52
CA CYS A 431 1.11 -11.28 15.79
C CYS A 431 0.85 -12.48 16.73
N THR A 432 -0.32 -12.51 17.34
CA THR A 432 -0.74 -13.63 18.18
C THR A 432 -1.21 -14.84 17.37
N GLY A 433 -1.36 -14.69 16.06
CA GLY A 433 -1.76 -15.74 15.13
C GLY A 433 -2.82 -15.27 14.14
N TYR A 434 -3.49 -16.23 13.50
CA TYR A 434 -4.58 -15.98 12.56
C TYR A 434 -5.94 -16.26 13.21
N TYR A 435 -6.90 -15.36 12.98
CA TYR A 435 -8.24 -15.45 13.55
C TYR A 435 -8.97 -16.69 13.03
N ASN A 436 -9.43 -17.54 13.97
CA ASN A 436 -10.09 -18.83 13.71
C ASN A 436 -9.29 -19.78 12.78
N ASP A 437 -7.95 -19.67 12.76
CA ASP A 437 -7.07 -20.52 11.93
C ASP A 437 -5.85 -20.99 12.76
N GLY A 438 -6.08 -21.96 13.64
CA GLY A 438 -5.04 -22.53 14.50
C GLY A 438 -3.96 -23.31 13.74
N GLU A 439 -4.35 -24.03 12.66
CA GLU A 439 -3.41 -24.77 11.81
C GLU A 439 -2.49 -23.80 11.06
N GLY A 440 -3.06 -22.76 10.45
CA GLY A 440 -2.30 -21.71 9.78
C GLY A 440 -1.35 -20.98 10.74
N THR A 441 -1.79 -20.75 11.98
CA THR A 441 -0.96 -20.14 13.04
C THR A 441 0.23 -21.03 13.37
N SER A 442 0.01 -22.32 13.64
CA SER A 442 1.08 -23.29 13.94
C SER A 442 2.02 -23.53 12.77
N ALA A 443 1.52 -23.41 11.53
CA ALA A 443 2.36 -23.50 10.34
C ALA A 443 3.27 -22.29 10.16
N ALA A 444 2.79 -21.09 10.51
CA ALA A 444 3.55 -19.85 10.35
C ALA A 444 4.49 -19.56 11.55
N GLN A 445 4.16 -20.04 12.76
CA GLN A 445 4.94 -19.78 13.97
C GLN A 445 5.50 -21.11 14.53
N LYS A 446 6.80 -21.32 14.37
CA LYS A 446 7.51 -22.54 14.82
C LYS A 446 8.72 -22.17 15.66
N ASP A 447 8.94 -22.86 16.73
CA ASP A 447 10.12 -22.72 17.61
C ASP A 447 10.36 -21.28 18.09
N GLY A 448 9.28 -20.49 18.22
CA GLY A 448 9.32 -19.09 18.62
C GLY A 448 9.71 -18.12 17.50
N TRP A 449 9.77 -18.56 16.25
CA TRP A 449 10.03 -17.76 15.07
C TRP A 449 8.82 -17.71 14.15
N LEU A 450 8.59 -16.53 13.57
CA LEU A 450 7.65 -16.36 12.45
C LEU A 450 8.38 -16.70 11.14
N HIS A 451 7.86 -17.67 10.41
CA HIS A 451 8.25 -18.04 9.06
C HIS A 451 7.56 -17.10 8.07
N THR A 452 8.34 -16.28 7.37
CA THR A 452 7.78 -15.22 6.52
C THR A 452 7.36 -15.69 5.13
N GLY A 453 7.93 -16.78 4.65
CA GLY A 453 7.86 -17.24 3.27
C GLY A 453 8.61 -16.33 2.29
N ASP A 454 9.43 -15.40 2.77
CA ASP A 454 10.27 -14.51 1.98
C ASP A 454 11.72 -15.01 2.01
N ALA A 455 12.38 -15.03 0.84
CA ALA A 455 13.80 -15.33 0.72
C ALA A 455 14.65 -14.07 0.91
N GLY A 456 15.76 -14.19 1.61
CA GLY A 456 16.67 -13.07 1.82
C GLY A 456 18.00 -13.45 2.44
N CYS A 457 18.84 -12.44 2.67
CA CYS A 457 20.11 -12.60 3.37
C CYS A 457 20.47 -11.31 4.13
N LEU A 458 21.43 -11.42 5.04
CA LEU A 458 22.04 -10.27 5.69
C LEU A 458 23.36 -9.93 5.00
N ASP A 459 23.56 -8.65 4.67
CA ASP A 459 24.85 -8.20 4.15
C ASP A 459 25.90 -8.12 5.27
N LYS A 460 27.17 -7.83 4.89
CA LYS A 460 28.31 -7.73 5.82
C LYS A 460 28.14 -6.64 6.91
N ARG A 461 27.16 -5.77 6.79
CA ARG A 461 26.85 -4.68 7.75
C ARG A 461 25.57 -4.95 8.55
N GLY A 462 24.94 -6.09 8.32
CA GLY A 462 23.68 -6.49 8.97
C GLY A 462 22.43 -5.90 8.30
N HIS A 463 22.55 -5.26 7.11
CA HIS A 463 21.38 -4.85 6.36
C HIS A 463 20.66 -6.07 5.79
N LEU A 464 19.35 -6.08 5.90
CA LEU A 464 18.53 -7.11 5.29
C LEU A 464 18.40 -6.85 3.79
N VAL A 465 18.66 -7.88 3.00
CA VAL A 465 18.41 -7.96 1.56
C VAL A 465 17.25 -8.92 1.36
N VAL A 466 16.13 -8.42 0.90
CA VAL A 466 14.97 -9.23 0.51
C VAL A 466 15.10 -9.56 -0.97
N ILE A 467 15.05 -10.84 -1.30
CA ILE A 467 15.24 -11.33 -2.66
C ILE A 467 13.88 -11.39 -3.37
N ASP A 468 12.97 -12.24 -2.89
CA ASP A 468 11.60 -12.40 -3.38
C ASP A 468 10.80 -13.31 -2.44
N ARG A 469 9.55 -13.65 -2.76
CA ARG A 469 8.85 -14.78 -2.13
C ARG A 469 9.61 -16.06 -2.41
N LEU A 470 9.83 -16.87 -1.40
CA LEU A 470 10.60 -18.13 -1.54
C LEU A 470 10.08 -19.03 -2.68
N ARG A 471 8.75 -19.09 -2.83
CA ARG A 471 8.07 -19.88 -3.89
C ARG A 471 8.05 -19.22 -5.27
N ASP A 472 8.27 -17.88 -5.36
CA ASP A 472 8.22 -17.12 -6.61
C ASP A 472 9.61 -16.95 -7.24
N VAL A 473 10.66 -17.38 -6.53
CA VAL A 473 12.03 -17.43 -7.05
C VAL A 473 12.07 -18.37 -8.25
N LEU A 474 12.61 -17.89 -9.35
CA LEU A 474 12.70 -18.67 -10.61
C LEU A 474 13.98 -19.47 -10.65
N THR A 475 13.88 -20.75 -11.02
CA THR A 475 15.03 -21.59 -11.31
C THR A 475 15.01 -21.96 -12.79
N LEU A 476 16.00 -21.48 -13.55
CA LEU A 476 16.14 -21.78 -14.96
C LEU A 476 16.61 -23.23 -15.18
N ALA A 477 16.54 -23.71 -16.43
CA ALA A 477 16.95 -25.05 -16.80
C ALA A 477 18.45 -25.35 -16.54
N ASP A 478 19.30 -24.31 -16.51
CA ASP A 478 20.74 -24.41 -16.20
C ASP A 478 21.01 -24.37 -14.67
N GLY A 479 19.97 -24.30 -13.84
CA GLY A 479 20.07 -24.20 -12.38
C GLY A 479 20.28 -22.77 -11.86
N SER A 480 20.32 -21.76 -12.70
CA SER A 480 20.41 -20.35 -12.28
C SER A 480 19.15 -19.94 -11.51
N VAL A 481 19.36 -19.28 -10.36
CA VAL A 481 18.29 -18.80 -9.47
C VAL A 481 18.15 -17.30 -9.60
N LEU A 482 16.94 -16.84 -9.87
CA LEU A 482 16.66 -15.44 -10.18
C LEU A 482 15.42 -14.92 -9.44
N ALA A 483 15.47 -13.66 -9.00
CA ALA A 483 14.35 -12.94 -8.41
C ALA A 483 13.58 -12.18 -9.49
N PRO A 484 12.37 -12.61 -9.87
CA PRO A 484 11.61 -11.97 -10.96
C PRO A 484 11.28 -10.51 -10.66
N GLN A 485 10.95 -10.14 -9.42
CA GLN A 485 10.58 -8.77 -9.06
C GLN A 485 11.68 -7.75 -9.35
N SER A 486 12.95 -8.14 -9.23
CA SER A 486 14.09 -7.26 -9.56
C SER A 486 14.11 -6.90 -11.05
N VAL A 487 13.88 -7.88 -11.91
CA VAL A 487 13.80 -7.70 -13.37
C VAL A 487 12.55 -6.90 -13.74
N GLU A 488 11.39 -7.28 -13.20
CA GLU A 488 10.10 -6.60 -13.42
C GLU A 488 10.17 -5.12 -13.01
N GLY A 489 10.79 -4.81 -11.86
CA GLY A 489 11.00 -3.45 -11.39
C GLY A 489 11.82 -2.59 -12.39
N LYS A 490 12.83 -3.19 -13.01
CA LYS A 490 13.63 -2.52 -14.03
C LYS A 490 12.83 -2.24 -15.30
N LEU A 491 12.02 -3.20 -15.76
CA LEU A 491 11.18 -3.02 -16.94
C LEU A 491 10.11 -1.94 -16.73
N LYS A 492 9.50 -1.91 -15.54
CA LYS A 492 8.45 -0.93 -15.17
C LYS A 492 8.95 0.50 -14.95
N PHE A 493 10.25 0.74 -14.99
CA PHE A 493 10.77 2.12 -14.97
C PHE A 493 10.45 2.88 -16.26
N SER A 494 10.24 2.18 -17.37
CA SER A 494 9.76 2.81 -18.61
C SER A 494 8.33 3.36 -18.42
N PRO A 495 8.06 4.65 -18.75
CA PRO A 495 6.73 5.24 -18.63
C PRO A 495 5.67 4.59 -19.53
N TYR A 496 6.10 3.75 -20.46
CA TYR A 496 5.22 3.03 -21.39
C TYR A 496 4.78 1.67 -20.87
N ILE A 497 5.43 1.16 -19.81
CA ILE A 497 5.14 -0.14 -19.20
C ILE A 497 4.41 0.05 -17.88
N LYS A 498 3.20 -0.48 -17.80
CA LYS A 498 2.38 -0.45 -16.58
C LYS A 498 2.68 -1.63 -15.67
N GLU A 499 2.75 -2.85 -16.26
CA GLU A 499 3.06 -4.06 -15.54
C GLU A 499 3.90 -5.01 -16.40
N ALA A 500 4.74 -5.82 -15.74
CA ALA A 500 5.52 -6.86 -16.38
C ALA A 500 5.57 -8.08 -15.46
N VAL A 501 5.37 -9.26 -16.01
CA VAL A 501 5.45 -10.55 -15.30
C VAL A 501 6.50 -11.41 -15.97
N VAL A 502 7.60 -11.65 -15.25
CA VAL A 502 8.75 -12.43 -15.75
C VAL A 502 8.50 -13.91 -15.52
N ILE A 503 8.78 -14.71 -16.55
CA ILE A 503 8.57 -16.16 -16.60
C ILE A 503 9.89 -16.83 -16.96
N GLY A 504 10.23 -17.95 -16.30
CA GLY A 504 11.48 -18.61 -16.57
C GLY A 504 11.68 -19.98 -15.91
N SER A 505 10.90 -20.34 -14.87
CA SER A 505 11.11 -21.61 -14.17
C SER A 505 11.07 -22.82 -15.13
N GLY A 506 12.14 -23.62 -15.11
CA GLY A 506 12.31 -24.78 -15.96
C GLY A 506 12.63 -24.46 -17.43
N ASN A 507 12.66 -23.18 -17.82
CA ASN A 507 12.94 -22.76 -19.19
C ASN A 507 14.42 -22.35 -19.38
N PRO A 508 14.94 -22.40 -20.63
CA PRO A 508 16.36 -22.07 -20.90
C PRO A 508 16.66 -20.57 -20.80
N PHE A 509 15.63 -19.70 -20.80
CA PHE A 509 15.77 -18.25 -20.75
C PHE A 509 14.51 -17.59 -20.18
N LEU A 510 14.65 -16.33 -19.77
CA LEU A 510 13.54 -15.52 -19.29
C LEU A 510 12.70 -14.95 -20.41
N THR A 511 11.39 -14.94 -20.21
CA THR A 511 10.39 -14.27 -21.04
C THR A 511 9.53 -13.35 -20.19
N ALA A 512 8.73 -12.47 -20.81
CA ALA A 512 7.86 -11.56 -20.08
C ALA A 512 6.47 -11.41 -20.72
N LEU A 513 5.42 -11.43 -19.88
CA LEU A 513 4.14 -10.84 -20.23
C LEU A 513 4.18 -9.35 -19.86
N VAL A 514 3.71 -8.49 -20.75
CA VAL A 514 3.83 -7.04 -20.59
C VAL A 514 2.47 -6.37 -20.77
N CYS A 515 2.08 -5.51 -19.83
CA CYS A 515 0.97 -4.58 -19.99
C CYS A 515 1.53 -3.18 -20.22
N MET A 516 1.06 -2.50 -21.25
CA MET A 516 1.45 -1.12 -21.55
C MET A 516 0.67 -0.11 -20.69
N ASP A 517 1.20 1.09 -20.47
CA ASP A 517 0.37 2.22 -20.03
C ASP A 517 -0.45 2.74 -21.22
N GLY A 518 -1.72 2.35 -21.30
CA GLY A 518 -2.60 2.65 -22.43
C GLY A 518 -2.76 4.14 -22.68
N ARG A 519 -2.64 5.00 -21.66
CA ARG A 519 -2.71 6.45 -21.79
C ARG A 519 -1.44 7.02 -22.45
N VAL A 520 -0.27 6.58 -21.99
CA VAL A 520 1.03 7.08 -22.49
C VAL A 520 1.30 6.54 -23.89
N VAL A 521 1.06 5.23 -24.09
CA VAL A 521 1.22 4.59 -25.41
C VAL A 521 0.19 5.08 -26.41
N GLY A 522 -1.07 5.31 -25.97
CA GLY A 522 -2.12 5.89 -26.81
C GLY A 522 -1.76 7.29 -27.32
N LYS A 523 -1.13 8.12 -26.47
CA LYS A 523 -0.61 9.42 -26.91
C LYS A 523 0.51 9.25 -27.94
N TRP A 524 1.46 8.36 -27.70
CA TRP A 524 2.52 8.04 -28.64
C TRP A 524 1.95 7.56 -30.00
N ALA A 525 0.94 6.68 -29.96
CA ALA A 525 0.26 6.19 -31.17
C ALA A 525 -0.40 7.32 -31.94
N GLY A 526 -1.09 8.25 -31.25
CA GLY A 526 -1.68 9.44 -31.85
C GLY A 526 -0.65 10.34 -32.54
N ASP A 527 0.48 10.60 -31.87
CA ASP A 527 1.61 11.38 -32.44
C ASP A 527 2.21 10.70 -33.68
N ASN A 528 2.16 9.36 -33.76
CA ASN A 528 2.60 8.56 -34.90
C ASN A 528 1.49 8.21 -35.91
N LYS A 529 0.28 8.80 -35.75
CA LYS A 529 -0.87 8.60 -36.65
C LYS A 529 -1.40 7.16 -36.69
N ILE A 530 -1.23 6.40 -35.62
CA ILE A 530 -1.76 5.06 -35.48
C ILE A 530 -3.16 5.18 -34.87
N ALA A 531 -4.19 4.80 -35.63
CA ALA A 531 -5.57 4.85 -35.17
C ALA A 531 -5.89 3.63 -34.29
N PHE A 532 -6.55 3.85 -33.18
CA PHE A 532 -7.05 2.81 -32.27
C PHE A 532 -8.32 3.27 -31.56
N THR A 533 -9.08 2.35 -31.01
CA THR A 533 -10.34 2.62 -30.30
C THR A 533 -10.33 2.16 -28.85
N THR A 534 -9.68 1.03 -28.57
CA THR A 534 -9.62 0.41 -27.23
C THR A 534 -8.20 0.04 -26.89
N TYR A 535 -7.95 -0.33 -25.62
CA TYR A 535 -6.67 -0.87 -25.19
C TYR A 535 -6.30 -2.13 -26.00
N SER A 536 -7.24 -3.06 -26.17
CA SER A 536 -7.00 -4.31 -26.91
C SER A 536 -6.70 -4.07 -28.39
N ASP A 537 -7.36 -3.09 -29.03
CA ASP A 537 -7.07 -2.67 -30.39
C ASP A 537 -5.66 -2.03 -30.49
N LEU A 538 -5.28 -1.20 -29.51
CA LEU A 538 -3.93 -0.62 -29.44
C LEU A 538 -2.86 -1.70 -29.25
N ALA A 539 -3.08 -2.68 -28.38
CA ALA A 539 -2.16 -3.78 -28.13
C ALA A 539 -2.00 -4.72 -29.33
N ALA A 540 -3.04 -4.83 -30.16
CA ALA A 540 -3.02 -5.64 -31.37
C ALA A 540 -2.27 -4.99 -32.57
N LYS A 541 -1.78 -3.74 -32.42
CA LYS A 541 -1.01 -3.08 -33.49
C LYS A 541 0.45 -3.57 -33.50
N PRO A 542 0.95 -4.10 -34.60
CA PRO A 542 2.35 -4.53 -34.71
C PRO A 542 3.34 -3.41 -34.37
N GLU A 543 3.03 -2.18 -34.81
CA GLU A 543 3.86 -0.99 -34.56
C GLU A 543 3.98 -0.66 -33.07
N VAL A 544 2.92 -0.93 -32.30
CA VAL A 544 2.92 -0.75 -30.84
C VAL A 544 3.77 -1.84 -30.19
N ALA A 545 3.63 -3.08 -30.63
CA ALA A 545 4.46 -4.19 -30.14
C ALA A 545 5.95 -3.95 -30.42
N ASP A 546 6.30 -3.44 -31.62
CA ASP A 546 7.67 -3.08 -31.99
C ASP A 546 8.21 -1.93 -31.13
N PHE A 547 7.39 -0.92 -30.87
CA PHE A 547 7.74 0.20 -30.00
C PHE A 547 7.99 -0.27 -28.56
N ILE A 548 7.09 -1.08 -27.99
CA ILE A 548 7.25 -1.62 -26.63
C ILE A 548 8.50 -2.51 -26.55
N ALA A 549 8.77 -3.34 -27.57
CA ALA A 549 9.97 -4.15 -27.61
C ALA A 549 11.24 -3.29 -27.64
N ALA A 550 11.26 -2.19 -28.41
CA ALA A 550 12.38 -1.27 -28.45
C ALA A 550 12.62 -0.57 -27.10
N GLU A 551 11.55 -0.21 -26.37
CA GLU A 551 11.65 0.37 -25.03
C GLU A 551 12.18 -0.65 -24.01
N LEU A 552 11.65 -1.88 -24.01
CA LEU A 552 12.13 -2.95 -23.14
C LEU A 552 13.58 -3.36 -23.45
N ALA A 553 14.00 -3.36 -24.72
CA ALA A 553 15.39 -3.65 -25.07
C ALA A 553 16.38 -2.64 -24.48
N LYS A 554 15.97 -1.39 -24.20
CA LYS A 554 16.81 -0.41 -23.51
C LYS A 554 17.06 -0.82 -22.06
N ALA A 555 16.00 -1.14 -21.31
CA ALA A 555 16.09 -1.62 -19.92
C ALA A 555 16.85 -2.97 -19.84
N ASN A 556 16.57 -3.86 -20.79
CA ASN A 556 17.16 -5.19 -20.86
C ASN A 556 18.70 -5.17 -20.99
N ARG A 557 19.25 -4.19 -21.71
CA ARG A 557 20.71 -4.03 -21.88
C ARG A 557 21.43 -3.70 -20.58
N GLU A 558 20.73 -3.11 -19.61
CA GLU A 558 21.29 -2.74 -18.32
C GLU A 558 21.22 -3.90 -17.30
N LEU A 559 20.46 -4.96 -17.63
CA LEU A 559 20.38 -6.17 -16.80
C LEU A 559 21.60 -7.08 -16.99
N PRO A 560 22.01 -7.81 -15.94
CA PRO A 560 22.97 -8.92 -16.06
C PRO A 560 22.51 -9.92 -17.14
N GLU A 561 23.43 -10.53 -17.84
CA GLU A 561 23.12 -11.41 -18.98
C GLU A 561 22.14 -12.53 -18.61
N ALA A 562 22.32 -13.17 -17.49
CA ALA A 562 21.44 -14.24 -17.00
C ALA A 562 20.00 -13.74 -16.67
N SER A 563 19.84 -12.45 -16.41
CA SER A 563 18.55 -11.82 -16.07
C SER A 563 17.86 -11.16 -17.28
N ARG A 564 18.43 -11.26 -18.47
CA ARG A 564 17.87 -10.63 -19.67
C ARG A 564 16.68 -11.39 -20.21
N ILE A 565 15.63 -10.62 -20.50
CA ILE A 565 14.44 -11.15 -21.18
C ILE A 565 14.79 -11.38 -22.66
N LYS A 566 14.55 -12.58 -23.16
CA LYS A 566 14.78 -12.92 -24.56
C LYS A 566 13.56 -12.65 -25.42
N ARG A 567 12.35 -12.79 -24.86
CA ARG A 567 11.13 -12.64 -25.63
C ARG A 567 10.01 -12.07 -24.77
N LEU A 568 9.15 -11.23 -25.37
CA LEU A 568 7.97 -10.68 -24.70
C LEU A 568 6.68 -10.98 -25.44
N ALA A 569 5.56 -10.97 -24.70
CA ALA A 569 4.19 -10.92 -25.19
C ALA A 569 3.52 -9.63 -24.69
N LEU A 570 2.94 -8.83 -25.59
CA LEU A 570 2.13 -7.68 -25.22
C LEU A 570 0.69 -8.12 -24.97
N LEU A 571 0.24 -8.00 -23.72
CA LEU A 571 -1.10 -8.43 -23.32
C LEU A 571 -2.19 -7.50 -23.87
N TYR A 572 -3.33 -8.09 -24.22
CA TYR A 572 -4.52 -7.44 -24.79
C TYR A 572 -5.35 -6.65 -23.77
N LYS A 573 -5.04 -6.75 -22.47
CA LYS A 573 -5.67 -6.01 -21.37
C LYS A 573 -4.66 -5.77 -20.25
N ASP A 574 -4.99 -4.87 -19.34
CA ASP A 574 -4.29 -4.74 -18.06
C ASP A 574 -4.60 -5.94 -17.16
N LEU A 575 -3.69 -6.23 -16.22
CA LEU A 575 -3.98 -7.15 -15.12
C LEU A 575 -4.97 -6.48 -14.16
N ASP A 576 -5.94 -7.27 -13.66
CA ASP A 576 -7.04 -6.79 -12.85
C ASP A 576 -7.14 -7.53 -11.50
N ALA A 577 -7.54 -6.79 -10.46
CA ALA A 577 -7.78 -7.36 -9.13
C ALA A 577 -9.12 -8.10 -9.03
N ASP A 578 -10.14 -7.67 -9.77
CA ASP A 578 -11.46 -8.33 -9.80
C ASP A 578 -11.41 -9.69 -10.49
N GLU A 579 -10.43 -9.87 -11.38
CA GLU A 579 -10.13 -11.15 -12.00
C GLU A 579 -9.06 -11.97 -11.25
N ASP A 580 -8.75 -11.62 -10.02
CA ASP A 580 -7.74 -12.28 -9.19
C ASP A 580 -6.28 -12.24 -9.73
N GLU A 581 -6.00 -11.50 -10.80
CA GLU A 581 -4.64 -11.39 -11.36
C GLU A 581 -3.72 -10.53 -10.50
N LEU A 582 -4.31 -9.54 -9.83
CA LEU A 582 -3.65 -8.71 -8.83
C LEU A 582 -4.29 -8.90 -7.46
N THR A 583 -3.54 -8.64 -6.41
CA THR A 583 -4.13 -8.39 -5.09
C THR A 583 -4.74 -6.99 -5.07
N ARG A 584 -5.63 -6.69 -4.11
CA ARG A 584 -6.16 -5.32 -3.89
C ARG A 584 -5.07 -4.29 -3.60
N THR A 585 -3.88 -4.72 -3.21
CA THR A 585 -2.69 -3.88 -3.04
C THR A 585 -1.84 -3.75 -4.32
N GLY A 586 -2.30 -4.30 -5.46
CA GLY A 586 -1.64 -4.23 -6.76
C GLY A 586 -0.43 -5.16 -6.92
N LYS A 587 -0.30 -6.22 -6.12
CA LYS A 587 0.73 -7.25 -6.31
C LYS A 587 0.22 -8.32 -7.27
N VAL A 588 1.07 -8.76 -8.20
CA VAL A 588 0.75 -9.84 -9.13
C VAL A 588 0.53 -11.17 -8.39
N ARG A 589 -0.60 -11.81 -8.64
CA ARG A 589 -0.88 -13.19 -8.23
C ARG A 589 -0.33 -14.14 -9.28
N ARG A 590 0.97 -14.39 -9.21
CA ARG A 590 1.74 -15.10 -10.25
C ARG A 590 1.10 -16.43 -10.65
N ALA A 591 0.63 -17.23 -9.70
CA ALA A 591 -0.01 -18.53 -9.99
C ALA A 591 -1.27 -18.36 -10.85
N VAL A 592 -2.10 -17.36 -10.59
CA VAL A 592 -3.32 -17.07 -11.37
C VAL A 592 -2.94 -16.61 -12.77
N VAL A 593 -1.97 -15.70 -12.88
CA VAL A 593 -1.48 -15.20 -14.18
C VAL A 593 -0.89 -16.33 -15.02
N MET A 594 -0.08 -17.22 -14.42
CA MET A 594 0.49 -18.38 -15.12
C MET A 594 -0.57 -19.33 -15.64
N GLU A 595 -1.64 -19.54 -14.89
CA GLU A 595 -2.75 -20.41 -15.29
C GLU A 595 -3.58 -19.76 -16.40
N ARG A 596 -3.99 -18.50 -16.21
CA ARG A 596 -4.86 -17.77 -17.13
C ARG A 596 -4.24 -17.54 -18.50
N TYR A 597 -2.97 -17.20 -18.52
CA TYR A 597 -2.24 -16.90 -19.75
C TYR A 597 -1.38 -18.06 -20.25
N ARG A 598 -1.72 -19.31 -19.87
CA ARG A 598 -0.94 -20.51 -20.20
C ARG A 598 -0.64 -20.62 -21.70
N GLU A 599 -1.65 -20.46 -22.57
CA GLU A 599 -1.50 -20.55 -24.01
C GLU A 599 -0.53 -19.49 -24.56
N ILE A 600 -0.59 -18.26 -24.03
CA ILE A 600 0.33 -17.17 -24.42
C ILE A 600 1.75 -17.48 -23.92
N ILE A 601 1.88 -18.06 -22.73
CA ILE A 601 3.18 -18.44 -22.15
C ILE A 601 3.80 -19.59 -22.94
N GLU A 602 3.03 -20.58 -23.34
CA GLU A 602 3.51 -21.66 -24.21
C GLU A 602 3.96 -21.13 -25.57
N ALA A 603 3.20 -20.22 -26.16
CA ALA A 603 3.54 -19.56 -27.40
C ALA A 603 4.80 -18.66 -27.30
N LEU A 604 5.09 -18.08 -26.12
CA LEU A 604 6.34 -17.34 -25.86
C LEU A 604 7.60 -18.19 -26.03
N HIS A 605 7.49 -19.50 -25.79
CA HIS A 605 8.59 -20.46 -25.93
C HIS A 605 8.55 -21.21 -27.26
N ALA A 606 7.51 -21.01 -28.07
CA ALA A 606 7.41 -21.52 -29.43
C ALA A 606 7.91 -20.49 -30.44
N ASP A 607 8.23 -20.92 -31.67
CA ASP A 607 8.68 -20.05 -32.75
C ASP A 607 7.47 -19.48 -33.53
N VAL A 608 6.66 -18.65 -32.84
CA VAL A 608 5.48 -17.98 -33.41
C VAL A 608 5.53 -16.49 -33.11
N ASP A 609 5.15 -15.66 -34.08
CA ASP A 609 5.21 -14.20 -33.97
C ASP A 609 3.93 -13.55 -33.46
N GLN A 610 2.82 -14.30 -33.51
CA GLN A 610 1.52 -13.81 -33.07
C GLN A 610 0.58 -14.97 -32.69
N LEU A 611 -0.36 -14.69 -31.79
CA LEU A 611 -1.42 -15.61 -31.36
C LEU A 611 -2.76 -14.87 -31.38
N PRO A 612 -3.76 -15.30 -32.18
CA PRO A 612 -5.11 -14.78 -32.06
C PRO A 612 -5.73 -15.26 -30.76
N VAL A 613 -6.41 -14.35 -30.04
CA VAL A 613 -7.12 -14.63 -28.79
C VAL A 613 -8.58 -14.22 -28.89
N ASP A 614 -9.46 -15.07 -28.35
CA ASP A 614 -10.89 -14.84 -28.25
C ASP A 614 -11.34 -15.22 -26.84
N VAL A 615 -11.45 -14.24 -25.98
CA VAL A 615 -11.70 -14.44 -24.55
C VAL A 615 -12.88 -13.61 -24.07
N THR A 616 -13.57 -14.12 -23.07
CA THR A 616 -14.62 -13.39 -22.37
C THR A 616 -14.06 -12.95 -21.03
N ILE A 617 -14.20 -11.66 -20.72
CA ILE A 617 -13.82 -11.07 -19.43
C ILE A 617 -15.08 -10.62 -18.71
N ASP A 618 -15.10 -10.75 -17.39
CA ASP A 618 -16.16 -10.23 -16.56
C ASP A 618 -15.86 -8.79 -16.15
N LEU A 619 -16.85 -7.90 -16.28
CA LEU A 619 -16.74 -6.49 -15.93
C LEU A 619 -17.29 -6.26 -14.52
N GLN A 620 -16.85 -5.18 -13.88
CA GLN A 620 -17.27 -4.77 -12.52
C GLN A 620 -18.79 -4.61 -12.36
N ASP A 621 -19.52 -4.33 -13.44
CA ASP A 621 -20.98 -4.20 -13.46
C ASP A 621 -21.72 -5.54 -13.60
N GLY A 622 -21.02 -6.66 -13.50
CA GLY A 622 -21.56 -8.03 -13.64
C GLY A 622 -21.87 -8.43 -15.08
N LYS A 623 -21.46 -7.64 -16.07
CA LYS A 623 -21.55 -7.97 -17.49
C LYS A 623 -20.27 -8.61 -17.97
N SER A 624 -20.38 -9.46 -18.98
CA SER A 624 -19.23 -10.04 -19.67
C SER A 624 -18.97 -9.30 -20.98
N ALA A 625 -17.69 -9.03 -21.26
CA ALA A 625 -17.24 -8.48 -22.54
C ALA A 625 -16.38 -9.49 -23.28
N ARG A 626 -16.66 -9.70 -24.58
CA ARG A 626 -15.84 -10.54 -25.44
C ARG A 626 -14.72 -9.69 -26.05
N ILE A 627 -13.48 -10.12 -25.86
CA ILE A 627 -12.29 -9.52 -26.48
C ILE A 627 -11.80 -10.47 -27.57
N VAL A 628 -11.80 -9.98 -28.81
CA VAL A 628 -11.12 -10.61 -29.94
C VAL A 628 -9.91 -9.76 -30.29
N SER A 629 -8.71 -10.31 -30.15
CA SER A 629 -7.46 -9.56 -30.33
C SER A 629 -6.36 -10.47 -30.87
N THR A 630 -5.18 -9.89 -31.12
CA THR A 630 -3.97 -10.63 -31.51
C THR A 630 -2.85 -10.24 -30.55
N VAL A 631 -2.28 -11.23 -29.88
CA VAL A 631 -1.10 -11.07 -29.05
C VAL A 631 0.14 -11.18 -29.93
N HIS A 632 0.99 -10.15 -29.91
CA HIS A 632 2.26 -10.12 -30.62
C HIS A 632 3.42 -10.53 -29.73
N PHE A 633 4.28 -11.41 -30.26
CA PHE A 633 5.52 -11.80 -29.63
C PHE A 633 6.70 -11.07 -30.28
N ARG A 634 7.66 -10.60 -29.47
CA ARG A 634 8.85 -9.90 -29.96
C ARG A 634 10.11 -10.41 -29.27
N ASN A 635 11.15 -10.65 -30.05
CA ASN A 635 12.47 -10.98 -29.54
C ASN A 635 13.19 -9.70 -29.11
N LEU A 636 13.93 -9.75 -28.01
CA LEU A 636 14.66 -8.61 -27.44
C LEU A 636 16.19 -8.68 -27.66
N GLY A 637 16.67 -9.66 -28.40
CA GLY A 637 18.08 -9.85 -28.72
C GLY A 637 18.81 -10.80 -27.77
#